data_bc4498448ddd96bd2d25977d3790e7a6
#
_entry.id   bc4498448ddd96bd2d25977d3790e7a6
#
_cell.length_a   1.000
_cell.length_b   1.000
_cell.length_c   1.000
_cell.angle_alpha   90.00
_cell.angle_beta   90.00
_cell.angle_gamma   90.00
#
_symmetry.space_group_name_H-M   'P 1'
#
loop_
_entity.id
_entity.type
_entity.pdbx_description
1 polymer ?
#
loop_
_entity_poly.entity_id
_entity_poly.type
_entity_poly.pdbx_seq_one_letter_code
_entity_poly.pdbx_strand_id
1 'polypeptide(L)'
;MSKTALVIVIILIAVTALLAALFSKQTAMLFNRLQSLSSSRKQRAEAERLALIAEREREEQLQREQEAAEQEKKRLLQEKADLIKQSFLQHNPYIAWSDWQQMKQEVLAVCPSYTINDKELEQRNKQFIEHELITHKDYFDTLLSFPLDEQQREAIVTLGENVLVVAAAGSGKTATIVAKTHYLVHQMNVDPRSILVITYTRKAAEELQTRVGVSGVECTTFHKHAIDTITTIEGEKPSICDSNILNTLFDSMVKHSATFESSFLLFQTVQKTLLQYDYEYHSSKEYFNALKEYGRMAPYRDMDGKICYVKSRQEMEIMVILTELGLDVRYEETYPYQTASTRFRQYKPDFTIHYTVNGVDKTLYLEHFAVDKNGRVPIWFGDGKQGGWTKANRDYIDGIHWKQQLHADNGTTLIYTTSADFSDGIQSARTYIIALLEEQGVPISTLSMEQKTQKMVVPLKRSIEGVVKLLAGFIALLKANRKTVAELLNTISDRDFHKERNSFLLRQLVQPVYDKYEETLRTKHEMDFTDCLLHAAKLLEQKQIYNYDYILVDEFQDMSMDKYQYLSALRRKVPRTRIFCVGDDWQSIYRFSGSDISLFSQFPKFNGHTDELKIEATHRFGNPLLERSSEFILRNPAQKKKTLQADKDHVTYLAFAGYKNETHERQIIEKQITKLPEGARVYILSRYRYDIGKVFPEVNNLVNGENAGAISLTIAGRTVKALTAHSSKGLEADYVFLINCNSGYDDYGFPSQVADDPIMEYVLSHIDSYEHAEERRLFYVAITRAKRASYVLYDKQYPSLFVTEMGGAQTSSVHSKQVCPRCGTGSLMYAKDGYAKNGHFYTVLRCTNKACDLQNETIFFNAEKEPYEIVSFEQFLLQRQVTEEERNHIRVATSPDFVASVLHIPCAAISAQGFDVSIDPHYDRYDLAKFYTWHLQKGDLAICIQHHGNIERLLLTTIHRTI
;
A
#
# COMPACT_ATOMS: atom_id res chain seq x y z
N MET A 1 -34.02 -17.20 -43.71
CA MET A 1 -33.86 -15.77 -44.10
C MET A 1 -35.02 -14.97 -43.53
N SER A 2 -34.76 -13.91 -42.76
CA SER A 2 -35.81 -13.09 -42.15
C SER A 2 -36.61 -12.37 -43.25
N LYS A 3 -37.87 -12.08 -42.96
CA LYS A 3 -38.77 -11.32 -43.90
C LYS A 3 -38.11 -10.02 -44.40
N THR A 4 -37.19 -9.44 -43.66
CA THR A 4 -36.42 -8.23 -44.01
C THR A 4 -35.42 -8.47 -45.13
N ALA A 5 -34.77 -9.62 -45.21
CA ALA A 5 -33.83 -9.96 -46.29
C ALA A 5 -34.54 -10.15 -47.64
N LEU A 6 -35.74 -10.67 -47.60
CA LEU A 6 -36.55 -10.89 -48.84
C LEU A 6 -37.01 -9.56 -49.44
N VAL A 7 -37.38 -8.59 -48.61
CA VAL A 7 -37.79 -7.25 -49.07
C VAL A 7 -36.63 -6.48 -49.71
N ILE A 8 -35.42 -6.63 -49.20
CA ILE A 8 -34.21 -5.97 -49.78
C ILE A 8 -33.91 -6.54 -51.16
N VAL A 9 -34.01 -7.85 -51.34
CA VAL A 9 -33.76 -8.49 -52.64
C VAL A 9 -34.77 -8.07 -53.67
N ILE A 10 -36.05 -7.97 -53.31
CA ILE A 10 -37.13 -7.53 -54.25
C ILE A 10 -36.93 -6.08 -54.66
N ILE A 11 -36.57 -5.19 -53.80
CA ILE A 11 -36.33 -3.77 -54.14
C ILE A 11 -35.08 -3.62 -55.03
N LEU A 12 -34.02 -4.36 -54.81
CA LEU A 12 -32.83 -4.34 -55.68
C LEU A 12 -33.14 -4.82 -57.09
N ILE A 13 -33.95 -5.88 -57.24
CA ILE A 13 -34.38 -6.40 -58.57
C ILE A 13 -35.27 -5.40 -59.29
N ALA A 14 -36.19 -4.73 -58.59
CA ALA A 14 -37.05 -3.72 -59.21
C ALA A 14 -36.29 -2.48 -59.74
N VAL A 15 -35.28 -2.01 -58.97
CA VAL A 15 -34.42 -0.86 -59.37
C VAL A 15 -33.53 -1.23 -60.54
N THR A 16 -32.98 -2.41 -60.63
CA THR A 16 -32.14 -2.84 -61.77
C THR A 16 -32.95 -3.05 -63.02
N ALA A 17 -34.19 -3.55 -62.94
CA ALA A 17 -35.09 -3.72 -64.09
C ALA A 17 -35.55 -2.35 -64.67
N LEU A 18 -35.80 -1.36 -63.81
CA LEU A 18 -36.22 0.02 -64.26
C LEU A 18 -35.06 0.73 -64.95
N LEU A 19 -33.85 0.60 -64.47
CA LEU A 19 -32.64 1.15 -65.10
C LEU A 19 -32.38 0.52 -66.50
N ALA A 20 -32.54 -0.80 -66.65
CA ALA A 20 -32.37 -1.50 -67.93
C ALA A 20 -33.43 -1.08 -69.01
N ALA A 21 -34.70 -0.83 -68.66
CA ALA A 21 -35.72 -0.42 -69.52
C ALA A 21 -35.59 1.04 -70.05
N LEU A 22 -35.06 1.95 -69.18
CA LEU A 22 -34.77 3.34 -69.61
C LEU A 22 -33.61 3.39 -70.60
N PHE A 23 -32.59 2.53 -70.38
CA PHE A 23 -31.40 2.49 -71.27
C PHE A 23 -31.69 2.03 -72.68
N SER A 24 -32.62 1.10 -72.90
CA SER A 24 -32.95 0.54 -74.24
C SER A 24 -33.68 1.53 -75.14
N LYS A 25 -34.53 2.39 -74.58
CA LYS A 25 -35.40 3.35 -75.39
C LYS A 25 -34.60 4.57 -75.86
N GLN A 26 -33.65 5.05 -75.14
CA GLN A 26 -32.81 6.20 -75.52
C GLN A 26 -31.75 5.84 -76.57
N THR A 27 -31.22 4.64 -76.56
CA THR A 27 -30.21 4.20 -77.52
C THR A 27 -30.73 4.04 -78.90
N ALA A 28 -31.99 3.60 -79.11
CA ALA A 28 -32.63 3.42 -80.40
C ALA A 28 -32.94 4.78 -81.09
N MET A 29 -33.32 5.82 -80.36
CA MET A 29 -33.60 7.16 -80.93
C MET A 29 -32.37 7.93 -81.41
N LEU A 30 -31.24 7.79 -80.79
CA LEU A 30 -30.00 8.44 -81.16
C LEU A 30 -29.31 7.78 -82.34
N PHE A 31 -29.42 6.47 -82.53
CA PHE A 31 -28.79 5.75 -83.61
C PHE A 31 -29.45 6.13 -85.02
N ASN A 32 -30.75 6.33 -85.07
CA ASN A 32 -31.47 6.72 -86.27
C ASN A 32 -31.18 8.19 -86.67
N ARG A 33 -30.85 9.08 -85.81
CA ARG A 33 -30.49 10.49 -86.13
C ARG A 33 -29.05 10.63 -86.66
N LEU A 34 -28.15 9.75 -86.35
CA LEU A 34 -26.73 9.76 -86.74
C LEU A 34 -26.49 9.24 -88.18
N GLN A 35 -27.38 8.37 -88.75
CA GLN A 35 -27.23 7.81 -90.06
C GLN A 35 -27.55 8.79 -91.21
N SER A 36 -28.36 9.89 -91.01
CA SER A 36 -28.76 10.86 -92.03
C SER A 36 -27.73 11.97 -92.23
N LEU A 37 -26.62 12.00 -91.54
CA LEU A 37 -25.65 13.11 -91.62
C LEU A 37 -24.29 12.78 -92.32
N SER A 38 -24.19 11.76 -93.16
CA SER A 38 -22.91 11.17 -93.62
C SER A 38 -22.46 11.59 -95.01
N SER A 39 -22.81 12.77 -95.58
CA SER A 39 -22.52 13.08 -96.96
C SER A 39 -21.47 14.20 -97.25
N SER A 40 -20.84 14.80 -96.31
CA SER A 40 -19.68 15.65 -96.46
C SER A 40 -18.69 15.65 -95.27
N ARG A 41 -17.39 15.98 -95.46
CA ARG A 41 -16.37 16.07 -94.42
C ARG A 41 -16.77 17.04 -93.27
N LYS A 42 -17.50 18.09 -93.58
CA LYS A 42 -18.02 19.00 -92.53
C LYS A 42 -19.13 18.38 -91.77
N GLN A 43 -20.03 17.62 -92.45
CA GLN A 43 -21.09 16.88 -91.77
C GLN A 43 -20.53 15.72 -90.87
N ARG A 44 -19.43 15.09 -91.30
CA ARG A 44 -18.74 14.09 -90.45
C ARG A 44 -18.13 14.73 -89.23
N ALA A 45 -17.42 15.85 -89.34
CA ALA A 45 -16.85 16.52 -88.17
C ALA A 45 -17.92 17.09 -87.21
N GLU A 46 -19.03 17.54 -87.74
CA GLU A 46 -20.18 18.02 -86.99
C GLU A 46 -20.93 16.84 -86.28
N ALA A 47 -21.07 15.72 -87.05
CA ALA A 47 -21.57 14.47 -86.48
C ALA A 47 -20.70 13.87 -85.39
N GLU A 48 -19.34 13.90 -85.55
CA GLU A 48 -18.41 13.49 -84.53
C GLU A 48 -18.46 14.40 -83.29
N ARG A 49 -18.60 15.72 -83.56
CA ARG A 49 -18.75 16.69 -82.45
C ARG A 49 -20.07 16.52 -81.70
N LEU A 50 -21.16 16.27 -82.41
CA LEU A 50 -22.48 15.98 -81.86
C LEU A 50 -22.49 14.61 -81.14
N ALA A 51 -21.78 13.61 -81.71
CA ALA A 51 -21.59 12.31 -81.05
C ALA A 51 -20.80 12.45 -79.75
N LEU A 52 -19.74 13.25 -79.75
CA LEU A 52 -18.92 13.50 -78.58
C LEU A 52 -19.69 14.26 -77.46
N ILE A 53 -20.57 15.24 -77.93
CA ILE A 53 -21.44 15.96 -76.98
C ILE A 53 -22.52 15.01 -76.44
N ALA A 54 -23.13 14.18 -77.30
CA ALA A 54 -24.13 13.20 -76.91
C ALA A 54 -23.56 12.09 -76.00
N GLU A 55 -22.28 11.70 -76.16
CA GLU A 55 -21.54 10.78 -75.33
C GLU A 55 -21.26 11.40 -73.93
N ARG A 56 -20.86 12.66 -73.92
CA ARG A 56 -20.65 13.41 -72.67
C ARG A 56 -21.92 13.66 -71.90
N GLU A 57 -22.99 14.06 -72.64
CA GLU A 57 -24.33 14.20 -72.02
C GLU A 57 -24.86 12.86 -71.47
N ARG A 58 -24.50 11.76 -72.13
CA ARG A 58 -24.85 10.40 -71.71
C ARG A 58 -24.03 9.96 -70.46
N GLU A 59 -22.75 10.28 -70.46
CA GLU A 59 -21.91 10.04 -69.32
C GLU A 59 -22.38 10.85 -68.08
N GLU A 60 -22.70 12.14 -68.30
CA GLU A 60 -23.23 13.03 -67.26
C GLU A 60 -24.61 12.53 -66.73
N GLN A 61 -25.48 12.05 -67.68
CA GLN A 61 -26.79 11.54 -67.31
C GLN A 61 -26.64 10.20 -66.55
N LEU A 62 -25.74 9.30 -66.98
CA LEU A 62 -25.45 8.05 -66.32
C LEU A 62 -24.89 8.30 -64.94
N GLN A 63 -24.00 9.30 -64.81
CA GLN A 63 -23.42 9.70 -63.53
C GLN A 63 -24.49 10.26 -62.58
N ARG A 64 -25.42 11.10 -63.08
CA ARG A 64 -26.53 11.61 -62.27
C ARG A 64 -27.50 10.50 -61.86
N GLU A 65 -27.76 9.51 -62.72
CA GLU A 65 -28.58 8.35 -62.38
C GLU A 65 -27.92 7.44 -61.39
N GLN A 66 -26.57 7.26 -61.45
CA GLN A 66 -25.79 6.53 -60.50
C GLN A 66 -25.75 7.24 -59.13
N GLU A 67 -25.52 8.56 -59.13
CA GLU A 67 -25.55 9.38 -57.92
C GLU A 67 -26.92 9.37 -57.23
N ALA A 68 -28.03 9.49 -58.05
CA ALA A 68 -29.39 9.41 -57.51
C ALA A 68 -29.71 8.03 -56.94
N ALA A 69 -29.30 6.95 -57.63
CA ALA A 69 -29.48 5.58 -57.11
C ALA A 69 -28.66 5.31 -55.83
N GLU A 70 -27.46 5.87 -55.74
CA GLU A 70 -26.66 5.77 -54.56
C GLU A 70 -27.23 6.57 -53.38
N GLN A 71 -27.74 7.77 -53.64
CA GLN A 71 -28.45 8.58 -52.64
C GLN A 71 -29.72 7.89 -52.13
N GLU A 72 -30.52 7.32 -53.01
CA GLU A 72 -31.74 6.56 -52.61
C GLU A 72 -31.39 5.32 -51.82
N LYS A 73 -30.32 4.58 -52.18
CA LYS A 73 -29.82 3.46 -51.39
C LYS A 73 -29.39 3.89 -50.01
N LYS A 74 -28.65 5.03 -49.89
CA LYS A 74 -28.26 5.60 -48.61
C LYS A 74 -29.48 5.96 -47.76
N ARG A 75 -30.50 6.60 -48.35
CA ARG A 75 -31.74 6.94 -47.65
C ARG A 75 -32.47 5.74 -47.10
N LEU A 76 -32.60 4.67 -47.88
CA LEU A 76 -33.27 3.42 -47.47
C LEU A 76 -32.49 2.69 -46.35
N LEU A 77 -31.15 2.73 -46.38
CA LEU A 77 -30.33 2.18 -45.32
C LEU A 77 -30.48 2.99 -44.03
N GLN A 78 -30.54 4.33 -44.15
CA GLN A 78 -30.74 5.22 -43.02
C GLN A 78 -32.12 5.03 -42.36
N GLU A 79 -33.21 4.93 -43.17
CA GLU A 79 -34.55 4.62 -42.65
C GLU A 79 -34.64 3.30 -41.91
N LYS A 80 -33.95 2.26 -42.40
CA LYS A 80 -33.86 0.96 -41.70
C LYS A 80 -33.08 1.06 -40.39
N ALA A 81 -31.98 1.79 -40.36
CA ALA A 81 -31.19 2.06 -39.16
C ALA A 81 -32.05 2.82 -38.14
N ASP A 82 -32.82 3.81 -38.56
CA ASP A 82 -33.76 4.55 -37.72
C ASP A 82 -34.84 3.65 -37.11
N LEU A 83 -35.40 2.72 -37.89
CA LEU A 83 -36.40 1.77 -37.40
C LEU A 83 -35.84 0.81 -36.35
N ILE A 84 -34.64 0.29 -36.55
CA ILE A 84 -33.95 -0.57 -35.56
C ILE A 84 -33.76 0.20 -34.24
N LYS A 85 -33.19 1.41 -34.34
CA LYS A 85 -32.96 2.28 -33.20
C LYS A 85 -34.26 2.65 -32.49
N GLN A 86 -35.30 3.08 -33.21
CA GLN A 86 -36.60 3.44 -32.63
C GLN A 86 -37.27 2.25 -31.95
N SER A 87 -37.28 1.08 -32.58
CA SER A 87 -37.79 -0.14 -31.96
C SER A 87 -37.07 -0.50 -30.67
N PHE A 88 -35.75 -0.43 -30.67
CA PHE A 88 -34.94 -0.67 -29.49
C PHE A 88 -35.27 0.32 -28.36
N LEU A 89 -35.36 1.62 -28.68
CA LEU A 89 -35.70 2.67 -27.73
C LEU A 89 -37.11 2.55 -27.13
N GLN A 90 -38.08 2.06 -27.90
CA GLN A 90 -39.45 1.84 -27.40
C GLN A 90 -39.56 0.73 -26.36
N HIS A 91 -38.78 -0.33 -26.52
CA HIS A 91 -38.85 -1.50 -25.64
C HIS A 91 -37.94 -1.41 -24.40
N ASN A 92 -37.02 -0.45 -24.36
CA ASN A 92 -36.06 -0.31 -23.26
C ASN A 92 -36.17 1.08 -22.62
N PRO A 93 -36.96 1.25 -21.56
CA PRO A 93 -37.10 2.55 -20.88
C PRO A 93 -35.80 3.02 -20.21
N TYR A 94 -35.05 2.12 -19.57
CA TYR A 94 -33.69 2.31 -19.12
C TYR A 94 -32.76 1.40 -19.91
N ILE A 95 -31.67 1.95 -20.43
CA ILE A 95 -30.79 1.24 -21.37
C ILE A 95 -29.42 1.02 -20.70
N ALA A 96 -29.02 -0.23 -20.60
CA ALA A 96 -27.68 -0.60 -20.17
C ALA A 96 -26.65 -0.30 -21.26
N TRP A 97 -25.40 -0.05 -20.88
CA TRP A 97 -24.33 0.28 -21.83
C TRP A 97 -24.08 -0.82 -22.87
N SER A 98 -24.05 -2.09 -22.44
CA SER A 98 -23.87 -3.24 -23.36
C SER A 98 -24.98 -3.32 -24.38
N ASP A 99 -26.25 -3.14 -23.96
CA ASP A 99 -27.40 -3.18 -24.83
C ASP A 99 -27.35 -2.04 -25.85
N TRP A 100 -26.90 -0.85 -25.40
CA TRP A 100 -26.65 0.30 -26.29
C TRP A 100 -25.55 0.01 -27.31
N GLN A 101 -24.43 -0.58 -26.89
CA GLN A 101 -23.33 -0.96 -27.80
C GLN A 101 -23.76 -2.05 -28.78
N GLN A 102 -24.56 -3.01 -28.37
CA GLN A 102 -25.11 -4.04 -29.24
C GLN A 102 -26.05 -3.42 -30.30
N MET A 103 -27.00 -2.59 -29.88
CA MET A 103 -27.88 -1.85 -30.80
C MET A 103 -27.07 -0.99 -31.78
N LYS A 104 -26.02 -0.30 -31.31
CA LYS A 104 -25.09 0.49 -32.11
C LYS A 104 -24.40 -0.37 -33.17
N GLN A 105 -23.93 -1.58 -32.83
CA GLN A 105 -23.36 -2.50 -33.80
C GLN A 105 -24.39 -2.97 -34.83
N GLU A 106 -25.60 -3.29 -34.43
CA GLU A 106 -26.69 -3.68 -35.34
C GLU A 106 -27.05 -2.56 -36.33
N VAL A 107 -27.17 -1.33 -35.87
CA VAL A 107 -27.42 -0.15 -36.68
C VAL A 107 -26.27 0.12 -37.67
N LEU A 108 -25.01 0.08 -37.21
CA LEU A 108 -23.83 0.28 -38.04
C LEU A 108 -23.59 -0.86 -39.03
N ALA A 109 -24.03 -2.08 -38.75
CA ALA A 109 -24.01 -3.20 -39.69
C ALA A 109 -24.99 -2.97 -40.86
N VAL A 110 -26.08 -2.28 -40.61
CA VAL A 110 -27.07 -1.92 -41.64
C VAL A 110 -26.64 -0.64 -42.39
N CYS A 111 -26.22 0.38 -41.68
CA CYS A 111 -25.81 1.68 -42.24
C CYS A 111 -24.45 2.12 -41.61
N PRO A 112 -23.30 1.79 -42.23
CA PRO A 112 -21.98 2.14 -41.71
C PRO A 112 -21.73 3.65 -41.55
N SER A 113 -22.45 4.48 -42.26
CA SER A 113 -22.34 5.95 -42.18
C SER A 113 -23.31 6.57 -41.16
N TYR A 114 -24.06 5.76 -40.41
CA TYR A 114 -25.02 6.26 -39.43
C TYR A 114 -24.30 6.83 -38.21
N THR A 115 -24.72 8.01 -37.77
CA THR A 115 -24.11 8.66 -36.60
C THR A 115 -24.94 8.38 -35.36
N ILE A 116 -24.34 7.72 -34.37
CA ILE A 116 -24.95 7.47 -33.05
C ILE A 116 -24.13 8.23 -31.99
N ASN A 117 -24.84 9.08 -31.24
CA ASN A 117 -24.23 9.86 -30.18
C ASN A 117 -24.53 9.21 -28.79
N ASP A 118 -23.48 8.84 -28.06
CA ASP A 118 -23.66 8.21 -26.75
C ASP A 118 -24.31 9.16 -25.71
N LYS A 119 -24.29 10.47 -25.91
CA LYS A 119 -25.05 11.44 -25.10
C LYS A 119 -26.56 11.21 -25.11
N GLU A 120 -27.07 10.58 -26.16
CA GLU A 120 -28.51 10.24 -26.24
C GLU A 120 -28.89 9.18 -25.21
N LEU A 121 -28.00 8.21 -24.97
CA LEU A 121 -28.15 7.23 -23.90
C LEU A 121 -28.22 7.92 -22.53
N GLU A 122 -27.29 8.83 -22.27
CA GLU A 122 -27.23 9.56 -20.99
C GLU A 122 -28.51 10.38 -20.77
N GLN A 123 -28.95 11.11 -21.79
CA GLN A 123 -30.19 11.91 -21.73
C GLN A 123 -31.41 11.05 -21.45
N ARG A 124 -31.51 9.90 -22.13
CA ARG A 124 -32.66 9.01 -21.97
C ARG A 124 -32.69 8.35 -20.59
N ASN A 125 -31.57 7.82 -20.12
CA ASN A 125 -31.49 7.24 -18.77
C ASN A 125 -31.77 8.29 -17.70
N LYS A 126 -31.34 9.54 -17.92
CA LYS A 126 -31.67 10.66 -17.03
C LYS A 126 -33.17 10.94 -17.02
N GLN A 127 -33.84 10.98 -18.20
CA GLN A 127 -35.28 11.14 -18.28
C GLN A 127 -36.06 10.02 -17.58
N PHE A 128 -35.57 8.77 -17.67
CA PHE A 128 -36.14 7.65 -16.93
C PHE A 128 -36.01 7.87 -15.44
N ILE A 129 -34.81 8.23 -14.95
CA ILE A 129 -34.56 8.49 -13.53
C ILE A 129 -35.48 9.60 -13.00
N GLU A 130 -35.57 10.73 -13.71
CA GLU A 130 -36.44 11.85 -13.34
C GLU A 130 -37.91 11.43 -13.29
N HIS A 131 -38.36 10.62 -14.25
CA HIS A 131 -39.73 10.10 -14.26
C HIS A 131 -40.02 9.17 -13.07
N GLU A 132 -39.08 8.23 -12.76
CA GLU A 132 -39.23 7.29 -11.63
C GLU A 132 -39.22 8.01 -10.28
N LEU A 133 -38.39 9.04 -10.12
CA LEU A 133 -38.33 9.85 -8.91
C LEU A 133 -39.65 10.59 -8.63
N ILE A 134 -40.32 11.08 -9.70
CA ILE A 134 -41.63 11.75 -9.59
C ILE A 134 -42.72 10.70 -9.31
N THR A 135 -42.73 9.63 -10.08
CA THR A 135 -43.80 8.61 -10.05
C THR A 135 -43.82 7.88 -8.70
N HIS A 136 -42.65 7.60 -8.12
CA HIS A 136 -42.52 6.81 -6.90
C HIS A 136 -42.19 7.64 -5.67
N LYS A 137 -42.46 8.95 -5.70
CA LYS A 137 -42.13 9.83 -4.58
C LYS A 137 -42.70 9.36 -3.25
N ASP A 138 -44.02 9.12 -3.20
CA ASP A 138 -44.74 8.70 -1.99
C ASP A 138 -44.26 7.32 -1.51
N TYR A 139 -43.89 6.46 -2.45
CA TYR A 139 -43.31 5.16 -2.13
C TYR A 139 -41.97 5.32 -1.40
N PHE A 140 -41.06 6.17 -1.87
CA PHE A 140 -39.79 6.42 -1.22
C PHE A 140 -39.92 7.16 0.12
N ASP A 141 -40.94 7.99 0.28
CA ASP A 141 -41.23 8.72 1.53
C ASP A 141 -41.67 7.77 2.65
N THR A 142 -42.28 6.63 2.32
CA THR A 142 -42.91 5.70 3.28
C THR A 142 -42.24 4.32 3.36
N LEU A 143 -41.30 4.03 2.49
CA LEU A 143 -40.68 2.69 2.36
C LEU A 143 -39.93 2.26 3.64
N LEU A 144 -39.23 3.18 4.27
CA LEU A 144 -38.48 2.94 5.50
C LEU A 144 -39.08 3.77 6.66
N SER A 145 -38.59 3.59 7.87
CA SER A 145 -39.01 4.37 9.04
C SER A 145 -38.62 5.86 8.98
N PHE A 146 -37.89 6.26 7.95
CA PHE A 146 -37.50 7.64 7.64
C PHE A 146 -37.48 7.82 6.11
N PRO A 147 -37.77 9.02 5.61
CA PRO A 147 -37.75 9.29 4.18
C PRO A 147 -36.35 9.17 3.62
N LEU A 148 -36.24 8.63 2.41
CA LEU A 148 -34.98 8.58 1.67
C LEU A 148 -34.65 9.96 1.11
N ASP A 149 -33.37 10.34 1.12
CA ASP A 149 -32.91 11.57 0.49
C ASP A 149 -32.86 11.44 -1.05
N GLU A 150 -32.69 12.56 -1.75
CA GLU A 150 -32.74 12.62 -3.22
C GLU A 150 -31.64 11.75 -3.85
N GLN A 151 -30.39 11.79 -3.33
CA GLN A 151 -29.27 11.00 -3.85
C GLN A 151 -29.48 9.49 -3.61
N GLN A 152 -30.06 9.11 -2.47
CA GLN A 152 -30.45 7.72 -2.21
C GLN A 152 -31.50 7.23 -3.24
N ARG A 153 -32.54 8.04 -3.49
CA ARG A 153 -33.59 7.71 -4.48
C ARG A 153 -33.02 7.58 -5.88
N GLU A 154 -32.15 8.50 -6.29
CA GLU A 154 -31.45 8.44 -7.57
C GLU A 154 -30.65 7.12 -7.71
N ALA A 155 -29.89 6.76 -6.68
CA ALA A 155 -29.15 5.51 -6.65
C ALA A 155 -30.06 4.28 -6.76
N ILE A 156 -31.23 4.31 -6.11
CA ILE A 156 -32.21 3.22 -6.13
C ILE A 156 -32.81 3.03 -7.52
N VAL A 157 -33.18 4.09 -8.22
CA VAL A 157 -33.84 4.00 -9.54
C VAL A 157 -32.84 3.79 -10.69
N THR A 158 -31.56 4.04 -10.50
CA THR A 158 -30.51 3.79 -11.50
C THR A 158 -30.34 2.29 -11.73
N LEU A 159 -30.53 1.82 -12.97
CA LEU A 159 -30.55 0.40 -13.35
C LEU A 159 -29.36 0.01 -14.25
N GLY A 160 -28.22 0.67 -14.12
CA GLY A 160 -27.00 0.37 -14.87
C GLY A 160 -26.47 -1.05 -14.67
N GLU A 161 -25.60 -1.51 -15.56
CA GLU A 161 -24.95 -2.81 -15.44
C GLU A 161 -24.00 -2.87 -14.25
N ASN A 162 -23.24 -1.80 -14.06
CA ASN A 162 -22.28 -1.68 -12.98
C ASN A 162 -22.51 -0.33 -12.31
N VAL A 163 -23.14 -0.35 -11.18
CA VAL A 163 -23.42 0.85 -10.38
C VAL A 163 -22.51 0.86 -9.17
N LEU A 164 -21.74 1.93 -9.01
CA LEU A 164 -20.95 2.21 -7.81
C LEU A 164 -21.52 3.41 -7.07
N VAL A 165 -22.00 3.19 -5.87
CA VAL A 165 -22.48 4.25 -4.99
C VAL A 165 -21.39 4.61 -3.99
N VAL A 166 -20.78 5.79 -4.18
CA VAL A 166 -19.78 6.36 -3.28
C VAL A 166 -20.48 7.09 -2.17
N ALA A 167 -20.59 6.45 -1.02
CA ALA A 167 -21.38 6.93 0.09
C ALA A 167 -20.52 7.52 1.21
N ALA A 168 -21.13 8.39 2.04
CA ALA A 168 -20.49 8.97 3.21
C ALA A 168 -20.65 8.08 4.46
N ALA A 169 -19.88 8.36 5.51
CA ALA A 169 -20.10 7.76 6.82
C ALA A 169 -21.44 8.21 7.39
N GLY A 170 -22.32 7.28 7.74
CA GLY A 170 -23.65 7.61 8.28
C GLY A 170 -24.69 8.05 7.24
N SER A 171 -24.42 7.85 5.95
CA SER A 171 -25.33 8.21 4.84
C SER A 171 -26.42 7.17 4.55
N GLY A 172 -26.57 6.16 5.38
CA GLY A 172 -27.59 5.14 5.16
C GLY A 172 -27.28 4.12 4.05
N LYS A 173 -26.01 3.78 3.80
CA LYS A 173 -25.57 2.77 2.82
C LYS A 173 -26.45 1.52 2.80
N THR A 174 -26.58 0.87 3.96
CA THR A 174 -27.38 -0.34 4.11
C THR A 174 -28.89 -0.08 3.88
N ALA A 175 -29.38 1.10 4.24
CA ALA A 175 -30.75 1.51 3.95
C ALA A 175 -31.01 1.64 2.45
N THR A 176 -30.04 2.16 1.70
CA THR A 176 -30.09 2.24 0.23
C THR A 176 -30.16 0.85 -0.41
N ILE A 177 -29.38 -0.14 0.08
CA ILE A 177 -29.43 -1.53 -0.39
C ILE A 177 -30.80 -2.15 -0.12
N VAL A 178 -31.33 -1.98 1.09
CA VAL A 178 -32.68 -2.47 1.46
C VAL A 178 -33.73 -1.85 0.53
N ALA A 179 -33.71 -0.54 0.38
CA ALA A 179 -34.66 0.17 -0.48
C ALA A 179 -34.51 -0.21 -1.98
N LYS A 180 -33.28 -0.40 -2.46
CA LYS A 180 -33.00 -0.91 -3.82
C LYS A 180 -33.64 -2.28 -4.02
N THR A 181 -33.48 -3.19 -3.07
CA THR A 181 -34.08 -4.53 -3.12
C THR A 181 -35.60 -4.47 -3.20
N HIS A 182 -36.23 -3.65 -2.37
CA HIS A 182 -37.67 -3.45 -2.41
C HIS A 182 -38.17 -2.84 -3.72
N TYR A 183 -37.44 -1.84 -4.26
CA TYR A 183 -37.78 -1.22 -5.54
C TYR A 183 -37.70 -2.24 -6.69
N LEU A 184 -36.64 -3.05 -6.74
CA LEU A 184 -36.49 -4.09 -7.75
C LEU A 184 -37.63 -5.10 -7.71
N VAL A 185 -38.01 -5.55 -6.52
CA VAL A 185 -39.07 -6.55 -6.37
C VAL A 185 -40.47 -5.96 -6.63
N HIS A 186 -40.82 -4.83 -6.01
CA HIS A 186 -42.19 -4.32 -5.99
C HIS A 186 -42.52 -3.35 -7.12
N GLN A 187 -41.55 -2.60 -7.65
CA GLN A 187 -41.77 -1.64 -8.71
C GLN A 187 -41.31 -2.19 -10.08
N MET A 188 -40.18 -2.91 -10.09
CA MET A 188 -39.63 -3.47 -11.32
C MET A 188 -40.02 -4.92 -11.58
N ASN A 189 -40.79 -5.56 -10.66
CA ASN A 189 -41.26 -6.94 -10.75
C ASN A 189 -40.13 -7.96 -10.99
N VAL A 190 -38.94 -7.74 -10.44
CA VAL A 190 -37.81 -8.68 -10.48
C VAL A 190 -38.09 -9.86 -9.55
N ASP A 191 -37.85 -11.09 -10.01
CA ASP A 191 -38.03 -12.29 -9.16
C ASP A 191 -37.08 -12.16 -7.94
N PRO A 192 -37.63 -12.20 -6.72
CA PRO A 192 -36.81 -12.15 -5.49
C PRO A 192 -35.65 -13.15 -5.46
N ARG A 193 -35.82 -14.33 -6.06
CA ARG A 193 -34.80 -15.39 -6.13
C ARG A 193 -33.66 -15.06 -7.11
N SER A 194 -33.83 -14.08 -7.98
CA SER A 194 -32.81 -13.60 -8.89
C SER A 194 -32.01 -12.42 -8.32
N ILE A 195 -32.27 -12.06 -7.04
CA ILE A 195 -31.55 -11.00 -6.32
C ILE A 195 -30.69 -11.61 -5.22
N LEU A 196 -29.37 -11.33 -5.29
CA LEU A 196 -28.40 -11.70 -4.28
C LEU A 196 -27.85 -10.45 -3.57
N VAL A 197 -27.89 -10.44 -2.24
CA VAL A 197 -27.30 -9.36 -1.42
C VAL A 197 -26.12 -9.92 -0.64
N ILE A 198 -24.92 -9.35 -0.84
CA ILE A 198 -23.70 -9.82 -0.20
C ILE A 198 -23.11 -8.75 0.71
N THR A 199 -22.67 -9.17 1.90
CA THR A 199 -21.92 -8.35 2.84
C THR A 199 -20.74 -9.13 3.45
N TYR A 200 -19.96 -8.49 4.34
CA TYR A 200 -18.69 -9.08 4.82
C TYR A 200 -18.83 -9.91 6.10
N THR A 201 -19.77 -9.60 6.97
CA THR A 201 -19.90 -10.29 8.26
C THR A 201 -21.23 -11.01 8.40
N ARG A 202 -21.24 -12.14 9.12
CA ARG A 202 -22.48 -12.91 9.40
C ARG A 202 -23.54 -12.03 10.06
N LYS A 203 -23.13 -11.24 11.04
CA LYS A 203 -24.06 -10.33 11.74
C LYS A 203 -24.70 -9.30 10.80
N ALA A 204 -23.92 -8.72 9.88
CA ALA A 204 -24.45 -7.79 8.90
C ALA A 204 -25.40 -8.49 7.90
N ALA A 205 -25.10 -9.73 7.50
CA ALA A 205 -25.98 -10.50 6.64
C ALA A 205 -27.34 -10.82 7.33
N GLU A 206 -27.32 -11.22 8.59
CA GLU A 206 -28.52 -11.49 9.40
C GLU A 206 -29.36 -10.20 9.60
N GLU A 207 -28.70 -9.08 9.87
CA GLU A 207 -29.36 -7.78 9.98
C GLU A 207 -29.98 -7.36 8.63
N LEU A 208 -29.25 -7.50 7.53
CA LEU A 208 -29.74 -7.24 6.17
C LEU A 208 -30.93 -8.12 5.84
N GLN A 209 -30.86 -9.44 6.10
CA GLN A 209 -31.96 -10.38 5.85
C GLN A 209 -33.24 -9.96 6.60
N THR A 210 -33.08 -9.55 7.86
CA THR A 210 -34.18 -9.07 8.67
C THR A 210 -34.78 -7.76 8.14
N ARG A 211 -33.91 -6.81 7.72
CA ARG A 211 -34.35 -5.50 7.23
C ARG A 211 -34.92 -5.55 5.80
N VAL A 212 -34.41 -6.40 4.96
CA VAL A 212 -34.95 -6.66 3.63
C VAL A 212 -36.33 -7.32 3.76
N GLY A 213 -36.49 -8.33 4.59
CA GLY A 213 -37.80 -8.95 4.91
C GLY A 213 -38.58 -9.52 3.70
N VAL A 214 -37.96 -9.58 2.51
CA VAL A 214 -38.59 -10.10 1.28
C VAL A 214 -38.26 -11.57 1.12
N SER A 215 -39.29 -12.41 1.09
CA SER A 215 -39.11 -13.86 0.90
C SER A 215 -38.55 -14.15 -0.49
N GLY A 216 -37.51 -14.98 -0.54
CA GLY A 216 -36.84 -15.37 -1.79
C GLY A 216 -35.54 -14.58 -2.06
N VAL A 217 -35.37 -13.39 -1.49
CA VAL A 217 -34.10 -12.66 -1.57
C VAL A 217 -33.09 -13.30 -0.62
N GLU A 218 -31.90 -13.61 -1.12
CA GLU A 218 -30.81 -14.16 -0.33
C GLU A 218 -29.87 -13.03 0.15
N CYS A 219 -29.73 -12.88 1.49
CA CYS A 219 -28.73 -12.01 2.10
C CYS A 219 -27.66 -12.89 2.79
N THR A 220 -26.41 -12.80 2.35
CA THR A 220 -25.37 -13.73 2.75
C THR A 220 -24.00 -13.07 2.81
N THR A 221 -22.96 -13.84 3.18
CA THR A 221 -21.56 -13.39 3.08
C THR A 221 -20.85 -14.10 1.93
N PHE A 222 -19.78 -13.48 1.40
CA PHE A 222 -18.97 -14.09 0.34
C PHE A 222 -18.57 -15.55 0.66
N HIS A 223 -18.03 -15.80 1.85
CA HIS A 223 -17.56 -17.13 2.24
C HIS A 223 -18.72 -18.13 2.39
N LYS A 224 -19.82 -17.71 3.01
CA LYS A 224 -20.99 -18.61 3.15
C LYS A 224 -21.53 -19.01 1.77
N HIS A 225 -21.74 -18.03 0.89
CA HIS A 225 -22.25 -18.27 -0.45
C HIS A 225 -21.29 -19.17 -1.28
N ALA A 226 -19.96 -18.96 -1.14
CA ALA A 226 -18.98 -19.82 -1.79
C ALA A 226 -19.04 -21.28 -1.28
N ILE A 227 -19.15 -21.48 0.03
CA ILE A 227 -19.32 -22.81 0.65
C ILE A 227 -20.62 -23.45 0.17
N ASP A 228 -21.73 -22.71 0.12
CA ASP A 228 -23.02 -23.19 -0.37
C ASP A 228 -22.93 -23.55 -1.87
N THR A 229 -22.17 -22.77 -2.66
CA THR A 229 -21.86 -23.07 -4.08
C THR A 229 -21.14 -24.41 -4.24
N ILE A 230 -20.06 -24.63 -3.47
CA ILE A 230 -19.30 -25.88 -3.48
C ILE A 230 -20.23 -27.03 -3.11
N THR A 231 -20.97 -26.88 -2.00
CA THR A 231 -21.90 -27.90 -1.52
C THR A 231 -22.96 -28.28 -2.57
N THR A 232 -23.48 -27.28 -3.29
CA THR A 232 -24.50 -27.50 -4.33
C THR A 232 -23.94 -28.21 -5.57
N ILE A 233 -22.70 -27.91 -5.96
CA ILE A 233 -22.09 -28.48 -7.16
C ILE A 233 -21.48 -29.85 -6.91
N GLU A 234 -20.79 -30.03 -5.79
CA GLU A 234 -20.07 -31.26 -5.44
C GLU A 234 -20.89 -32.23 -4.58
N GLY A 235 -21.99 -31.76 -3.97
CA GLY A 235 -22.89 -32.56 -3.14
C GLY A 235 -22.42 -32.77 -1.71
N GLU A 236 -21.26 -32.23 -1.32
CA GLU A 236 -20.67 -32.33 0.00
C GLU A 236 -20.16 -30.96 0.47
N LYS A 237 -20.37 -30.64 1.75
CA LYS A 237 -19.88 -29.41 2.36
C LYS A 237 -18.39 -29.49 2.62
N PRO A 238 -17.58 -28.51 2.14
CA PRO A 238 -16.16 -28.51 2.39
C PRO A 238 -15.82 -28.44 3.88
N SER A 239 -14.81 -29.20 4.30
CA SER A 239 -14.24 -29.11 5.63
C SER A 239 -13.33 -27.91 5.71
N ILE A 240 -13.55 -27.05 6.72
CA ILE A 240 -12.74 -25.84 6.90
C ILE A 240 -11.64 -26.13 7.92
N CYS A 241 -10.42 -25.76 7.59
CA CYS A 241 -9.26 -25.98 8.44
C CYS A 241 -9.33 -25.17 9.75
N ASP A 242 -8.62 -25.65 10.76
CA ASP A 242 -8.46 -24.95 12.03
C ASP A 242 -7.71 -23.62 11.81
N SER A 243 -8.19 -22.55 12.45
CA SER A 243 -7.53 -21.22 12.41
C SER A 243 -6.10 -21.24 12.98
N ASN A 244 -5.78 -22.19 13.86
CA ASN A 244 -4.46 -22.36 14.47
C ASN A 244 -3.52 -23.31 13.72
N ILE A 245 -3.94 -23.82 12.57
CA ILE A 245 -3.16 -24.82 11.81
C ILE A 245 -1.73 -24.35 11.52
N LEU A 246 -1.55 -23.09 11.13
CA LEU A 246 -0.23 -22.53 10.84
C LEU A 246 0.67 -22.47 12.09
N ASN A 247 0.12 -22.14 13.26
CA ASN A 247 0.86 -22.17 14.52
C ASN A 247 1.36 -23.59 14.83
N THR A 248 0.47 -24.56 14.70
CA THR A 248 0.77 -25.98 14.95
C THR A 248 1.83 -26.53 13.99
N LEU A 249 1.70 -26.21 12.69
CA LEU A 249 2.65 -26.64 11.67
C LEU A 249 4.03 -26.00 11.88
N PHE A 250 4.04 -24.69 12.10
CA PHE A 250 5.29 -23.96 12.32
C PHE A 250 6.04 -24.45 13.56
N ASP A 251 5.35 -24.64 14.67
CA ASP A 251 5.91 -25.19 15.90
C ASP A 251 6.47 -26.61 15.68
N SER A 252 5.73 -27.44 14.94
CA SER A 252 6.18 -28.77 14.54
C SER A 252 7.43 -28.73 13.65
N MET A 253 7.48 -27.82 12.67
CA MET A 253 8.63 -27.68 11.76
C MET A 253 9.87 -27.19 12.51
N VAL A 254 9.73 -26.25 13.44
CA VAL A 254 10.82 -25.78 14.31
C VAL A 254 11.36 -26.91 15.18
N LYS A 255 10.49 -27.79 15.71
CA LYS A 255 10.90 -28.88 16.63
C LYS A 255 11.50 -30.09 15.93
N HIS A 256 11.12 -30.35 14.68
CA HIS A 256 11.46 -31.61 14.00
C HIS A 256 12.33 -31.44 12.75
N SER A 257 12.68 -30.21 12.36
CA SER A 257 13.56 -29.91 11.22
C SER A 257 14.69 -28.99 11.65
N ALA A 258 15.89 -29.53 11.86
CA ALA A 258 17.06 -28.74 12.25
C ALA A 258 17.39 -27.62 11.23
N THR A 259 17.17 -27.89 9.92
CA THR A 259 17.37 -26.89 8.85
C THR A 259 16.39 -25.75 8.97
N PHE A 260 15.12 -26.05 9.19
CA PHE A 260 14.08 -25.01 9.35
C PHE A 260 14.27 -24.23 10.64
N GLU A 261 14.61 -24.92 11.73
CA GLU A 261 14.94 -24.30 13.02
C GLU A 261 16.08 -23.28 12.88
N SER A 262 17.20 -23.69 12.26
CA SER A 262 18.35 -22.81 12.04
C SER A 262 17.99 -21.59 11.19
N SER A 263 17.17 -21.79 10.14
CA SER A 263 16.69 -20.69 9.28
C SER A 263 15.78 -19.74 10.04
N PHE A 264 14.89 -20.27 10.88
CA PHE A 264 14.01 -19.47 11.73
C PHE A 264 14.80 -18.65 12.77
N LEU A 265 15.76 -19.25 13.45
CA LEU A 265 16.59 -18.56 14.45
C LEU A 265 17.43 -17.47 13.79
N LEU A 266 18.02 -17.76 12.65
CA LEU A 266 18.76 -16.78 11.88
C LEU A 266 17.87 -15.61 11.48
N PHE A 267 16.67 -15.87 10.96
CA PHE A 267 15.71 -14.82 10.63
C PHE A 267 15.33 -13.98 11.85
N GLN A 268 15.09 -14.60 13.02
CA GLN A 268 14.77 -13.87 14.24
C GLN A 268 15.86 -12.89 14.63
N THR A 269 17.11 -13.27 14.42
CA THR A 269 18.25 -12.45 14.78
C THR A 269 18.41 -11.23 13.88
N VAL A 270 18.09 -11.40 12.60
CA VAL A 270 18.27 -10.38 11.57
C VAL A 270 16.96 -9.75 11.08
N GLN A 271 15.88 -9.91 11.84
CA GLN A 271 14.53 -9.41 11.49
C GLN A 271 14.50 -7.94 11.08
N LYS A 272 15.39 -7.14 11.67
CA LYS A 272 15.51 -5.70 11.41
C LYS A 272 16.74 -5.36 10.58
N THR A 273 17.60 -6.33 10.27
CA THR A 273 18.86 -6.13 9.58
C THR A 273 18.80 -6.64 8.15
N LEU A 274 19.57 -5.99 7.30
CA LEU A 274 19.91 -6.51 6.00
C LEU A 274 20.67 -7.82 6.17
N LEU A 275 20.13 -8.90 5.64
CA LEU A 275 20.82 -10.19 5.55
C LEU A 275 21.80 -10.17 4.36
N GLN A 276 22.66 -9.16 4.30
CA GLN A 276 23.68 -9.07 3.26
C GLN A 276 24.95 -9.76 3.72
N TYR A 277 25.53 -10.55 2.83
CA TYR A 277 26.92 -11.00 2.97
C TYR A 277 27.87 -9.86 2.67
N ASP A 278 29.10 -9.94 3.18
CA ASP A 278 30.10 -8.89 3.01
C ASP A 278 30.38 -8.55 1.53
N TYR A 279 30.24 -9.52 0.62
CA TYR A 279 30.36 -9.33 -0.82
C TYR A 279 29.22 -8.55 -1.49
N GLU A 280 28.11 -8.37 -0.83
CA GLU A 280 26.91 -7.71 -1.36
C GLU A 280 26.88 -6.21 -1.06
N TYR A 281 27.75 -5.72 -0.16
CA TYR A 281 27.88 -4.29 0.09
C TYR A 281 28.67 -3.62 -1.05
N HIS A 282 28.28 -2.39 -1.39
CA HIS A 282 28.92 -1.61 -2.45
C HIS A 282 29.95 -0.59 -1.90
N SER A 283 29.91 -0.32 -0.60
CA SER A 283 30.86 0.61 0.06
C SER A 283 31.03 0.28 1.55
N SER A 284 32.18 0.63 2.11
CA SER A 284 32.44 0.57 3.55
C SER A 284 31.44 1.41 4.34
N LYS A 285 30.98 2.54 3.80
CA LYS A 285 29.97 3.41 4.42
C LYS A 285 28.63 2.68 4.56
N GLU A 286 28.20 1.96 3.53
CA GLU A 286 26.98 1.14 3.56
C GLU A 286 27.10 0.04 4.61
N TYR A 287 28.21 -0.70 4.62
CA TYR A 287 28.49 -1.71 5.63
C TYR A 287 28.49 -1.18 7.06
N PHE A 288 29.24 -0.11 7.33
CA PHE A 288 29.30 0.47 8.68
C PHE A 288 28.00 1.13 9.11
N ASN A 289 27.21 1.67 8.19
CA ASN A 289 25.86 2.15 8.50
C ASN A 289 24.95 1.00 8.89
N ALA A 290 24.96 -0.11 8.14
CA ALA A 290 24.20 -1.30 8.47
C ALA A 290 24.59 -1.85 9.85
N LEU A 291 25.88 -1.88 10.15
CA LEU A 291 26.41 -2.34 11.43
C LEU A 291 26.04 -1.43 12.61
N LYS A 292 26.02 -0.13 12.40
CA LYS A 292 25.74 0.90 13.41
C LYS A 292 24.25 1.01 13.71
N GLU A 293 23.43 0.85 12.67
CA GLU A 293 21.98 1.03 12.78
C GLU A 293 21.28 -0.22 13.31
N TYR A 294 21.83 -1.39 13.02
CA TYR A 294 21.17 -2.66 13.24
C TYR A 294 21.97 -3.68 14.05
N GLY A 295 22.93 -3.34 14.84
CA GLY A 295 23.81 -4.23 15.60
C GLY A 295 23.43 -5.71 15.51
N ARG A 296 24.31 -6.57 15.05
CA ARG A 296 23.99 -7.98 14.78
C ARG A 296 23.99 -8.78 16.06
N MET A 297 22.87 -8.82 16.72
CA MET A 297 22.68 -9.59 17.96
C MET A 297 22.58 -11.08 17.63
N ALA A 298 23.46 -11.89 18.20
CA ALA A 298 23.37 -13.34 18.08
C ALA A 298 22.08 -13.87 18.76
N PRO A 299 21.43 -14.92 18.20
CA PRO A 299 20.17 -15.46 18.73
C PRO A 299 20.36 -16.15 20.09
N TYR A 300 21.59 -16.58 20.37
CA TYR A 300 21.94 -17.25 21.60
C TYR A 300 22.82 -16.37 22.48
N ARG A 301 22.64 -16.52 23.77
CA ARG A 301 23.58 -16.00 24.76
C ARG A 301 24.85 -16.84 24.75
N ASP A 302 25.96 -16.22 25.05
CA ASP A 302 27.20 -16.95 25.26
C ASP A 302 27.12 -17.84 26.56
N MET A 303 28.19 -18.53 26.85
CA MET A 303 28.24 -19.41 28.05
C MET A 303 28.16 -18.63 29.36
N ASP A 304 28.50 -17.35 29.39
CA ASP A 304 28.33 -16.45 30.52
C ASP A 304 26.95 -15.83 30.65
N GLY A 305 26.05 -16.16 29.72
CA GLY A 305 24.70 -15.62 29.66
C GLY A 305 24.62 -14.22 29.12
N LYS A 306 25.68 -13.68 28.49
CA LYS A 306 25.71 -12.38 27.83
C LYS A 306 25.13 -12.44 26.44
N ILE A 307 24.59 -11.31 26.01
CA ILE A 307 24.14 -11.12 24.62
C ILE A 307 25.36 -10.75 23.77
N CYS A 308 25.64 -11.53 22.74
CA CYS A 308 26.73 -11.30 21.82
C CYS A 308 26.29 -10.48 20.63
N TYR A 309 27.12 -9.52 20.20
CA TYR A 309 26.96 -8.76 18.96
C TYR A 309 28.11 -9.08 18.03
N VAL A 310 27.79 -9.67 16.88
CA VAL A 310 28.78 -10.07 15.87
C VAL A 310 28.89 -9.05 14.76
N LYS A 311 30.01 -9.07 14.02
CA LYS A 311 30.32 -8.04 13.02
C LYS A 311 29.77 -8.36 11.63
N SER A 312 29.63 -9.62 11.27
CA SER A 312 29.16 -10.03 9.95
C SER A 312 28.01 -11.03 10.03
N ARG A 313 27.27 -11.19 8.90
CA ARG A 313 26.23 -12.23 8.77
C ARG A 313 26.84 -13.62 8.93
N GLN A 314 27.99 -13.85 8.30
CA GLN A 314 28.63 -15.16 8.34
C GLN A 314 29.14 -15.52 9.75
N GLU A 315 29.70 -14.55 10.48
CA GLU A 315 30.03 -14.76 11.91
C GLU A 315 28.80 -15.12 12.74
N MET A 316 27.63 -14.54 12.42
CA MET A 316 26.39 -14.92 13.10
C MET A 316 25.97 -16.36 12.79
N GLU A 317 26.05 -16.75 11.52
CA GLU A 317 25.76 -18.12 11.08
C GLU A 317 26.71 -19.12 11.77
N ILE A 318 28.00 -18.78 11.88
CA ILE A 318 29.00 -19.57 12.64
C ILE A 318 28.62 -19.66 14.12
N MET A 319 28.28 -18.54 14.76
CA MET A 319 27.87 -18.53 16.17
C MET A 319 26.68 -19.44 16.45
N VAL A 320 25.69 -19.41 15.52
CA VAL A 320 24.52 -20.32 15.61
C VAL A 320 24.96 -21.78 15.50
N ILE A 321 25.77 -22.11 14.51
CA ILE A 321 26.23 -23.47 14.26
C ILE A 321 27.00 -24.00 15.49
N LEU A 322 27.98 -23.26 15.94
CA LEU A 322 28.82 -23.67 17.08
C LEU A 322 28.01 -23.83 18.38
N THR A 323 27.09 -22.91 18.65
CA THR A 323 26.21 -22.98 19.82
C THR A 323 25.30 -24.19 19.77
N GLU A 324 24.68 -24.48 18.60
CA GLU A 324 23.79 -25.64 18.42
C GLU A 324 24.52 -26.98 18.52
N LEU A 325 25.83 -26.99 18.21
CA LEU A 325 26.70 -28.15 18.41
C LEU A 325 27.12 -28.34 19.86
N GLY A 326 26.59 -27.56 20.80
CA GLY A 326 26.78 -27.66 22.23
C GLY A 326 28.18 -27.27 22.72
N LEU A 327 28.89 -26.46 21.93
CA LEU A 327 30.26 -26.06 22.25
C LEU A 327 30.29 -24.86 23.21
N ASP A 328 31.33 -24.76 24.02
CA ASP A 328 31.65 -23.57 24.82
C ASP A 328 32.37 -22.57 23.92
N VAL A 329 31.62 -21.61 23.39
CA VAL A 329 32.10 -20.63 22.42
C VAL A 329 32.17 -19.25 23.04
N ARG A 330 33.31 -18.59 22.83
CA ARG A 330 33.56 -17.19 23.24
C ARG A 330 33.82 -16.37 21.98
N TYR A 331 33.06 -15.28 21.78
CA TYR A 331 33.26 -14.37 20.69
C TYR A 331 34.25 -13.27 21.06
N GLU A 332 35.26 -13.04 20.19
CA GLU A 332 36.35 -12.04 20.41
C GLU A 332 37.04 -12.13 21.81
N GLU A 333 37.23 -13.31 22.30
CA GLU A 333 38.03 -13.51 23.53
C GLU A 333 39.46 -13.07 23.31
N THR A 334 40.06 -12.45 24.33
CA THR A 334 41.43 -11.98 24.21
C THR A 334 42.40 -13.14 24.12
N TYR A 335 43.16 -13.21 23.03
CA TYR A 335 44.21 -14.21 22.85
C TYR A 335 45.24 -14.15 23.99
N PRO A 336 45.61 -15.29 24.60
CA PRO A 336 46.36 -15.28 25.86
C PRO A 336 47.79 -14.77 25.75
N TYR A 337 48.36 -14.75 24.56
CA TYR A 337 49.70 -14.24 24.32
C TYR A 337 49.68 -12.75 23.95
N GLN A 338 50.73 -12.03 24.36
CA GLN A 338 50.84 -10.62 24.03
C GLN A 338 51.18 -10.43 22.55
N THR A 339 50.27 -9.83 21.78
CA THR A 339 50.42 -9.63 20.36
C THR A 339 50.40 -8.15 19.97
N ALA A 340 50.09 -7.28 20.92
CA ALA A 340 50.02 -5.84 20.66
C ALA A 340 51.41 -5.32 20.26
N SER A 341 51.49 -4.60 19.16
CA SER A 341 52.68 -3.98 18.58
C SER A 341 52.36 -2.61 18.01
N THR A 342 53.34 -1.90 17.50
CA THR A 342 53.10 -0.62 16.79
C THR A 342 52.23 -0.75 15.54
N ARG A 343 52.14 -1.94 15.01
CA ARG A 343 51.35 -2.24 13.76
C ARG A 343 50.06 -2.94 14.07
N PHE A 344 49.96 -3.78 15.10
CA PHE A 344 48.78 -4.60 15.40
C PHE A 344 48.29 -4.35 16.83
N ARG A 345 46.94 -4.36 17.00
CA ARG A 345 46.32 -4.37 18.33
C ARG A 345 46.45 -5.75 18.96
N GLN A 346 46.13 -5.84 20.26
CA GLN A 346 46.02 -7.15 20.91
C GLN A 346 45.01 -8.00 20.11
N TYR A 347 45.46 -9.19 19.73
CA TYR A 347 44.64 -10.10 18.91
C TYR A 347 43.51 -10.69 19.72
N LYS A 348 42.39 -10.80 19.04
CA LYS A 348 41.17 -11.46 19.50
C LYS A 348 40.66 -12.30 18.35
N PRO A 349 40.73 -13.63 18.42
CA PRO A 349 40.11 -14.53 17.47
C PRO A 349 38.60 -14.27 17.35
N ASP A 350 38.01 -14.48 16.17
CA ASP A 350 36.57 -14.33 16.02
C ASP A 350 35.83 -15.26 17.00
N PHE A 351 36.27 -16.52 17.10
CA PHE A 351 35.73 -17.49 18.05
C PHE A 351 36.83 -18.26 18.76
N THR A 352 36.69 -18.38 20.08
CA THR A 352 37.47 -19.29 20.92
C THR A 352 36.56 -20.41 21.41
N ILE A 353 36.94 -21.66 21.18
CA ILE A 353 36.18 -22.85 21.56
C ILE A 353 36.94 -23.59 22.65
N HIS A 354 36.34 -23.68 23.84
CA HIS A 354 36.86 -24.44 24.99
C HIS A 354 36.20 -25.82 25.02
N TYR A 355 37.01 -26.86 25.15
CA TYR A 355 36.48 -28.22 25.19
C TYR A 355 37.42 -29.14 26.00
N THR A 356 36.87 -30.23 26.53
CA THR A 356 37.61 -31.20 27.34
C THR A 356 37.62 -32.55 26.63
N VAL A 357 38.82 -33.14 26.46
CA VAL A 357 38.97 -34.48 25.93
C VAL A 357 39.81 -35.33 26.89
N ASN A 358 39.27 -36.46 27.31
CA ASN A 358 39.92 -37.36 28.28
C ASN A 358 40.38 -36.65 29.59
N GLY A 359 39.58 -35.69 30.06
CA GLY A 359 39.89 -34.90 31.27
C GLY A 359 40.94 -33.82 31.08
N VAL A 360 41.36 -33.52 29.85
CA VAL A 360 42.31 -32.45 29.53
C VAL A 360 41.57 -31.34 28.84
N ASP A 361 41.66 -30.12 29.39
CA ASP A 361 41.08 -28.94 28.80
C ASP A 361 41.90 -28.47 27.59
N LYS A 362 41.22 -28.21 26.48
CA LYS A 362 41.81 -27.76 25.21
C LYS A 362 41.10 -26.51 24.75
N THR A 363 41.83 -25.73 23.92
CA THR A 363 41.32 -24.53 23.29
C THR A 363 41.60 -24.61 21.79
N LEU A 364 40.54 -24.36 20.99
CA LEU A 364 40.59 -24.26 19.54
C LEU A 364 40.16 -22.85 19.15
N TYR A 365 40.85 -22.25 18.22
CA TYR A 365 40.52 -20.94 17.69
C TYR A 365 39.93 -21.09 16.28
N LEU A 366 38.87 -20.33 15.98
CA LEU A 366 38.25 -20.28 14.67
C LEU A 366 38.19 -18.83 14.21
N GLU A 367 38.65 -18.58 12.97
CA GLU A 367 38.56 -17.31 12.27
C GLU A 367 37.65 -17.42 11.06
N HIS A 368 36.91 -16.35 10.76
CA HIS A 368 36.18 -16.24 9.53
C HIS A 368 36.83 -15.19 8.62
N PHE A 369 37.31 -15.63 7.47
CA PHE A 369 37.94 -14.73 6.50
C PHE A 369 36.98 -14.31 5.39
N ALA A 370 36.80 -12.99 5.21
CA ALA A 370 35.99 -12.40 4.16
C ALA A 370 36.70 -12.51 2.79
N VAL A 371 36.99 -13.73 2.33
CA VAL A 371 37.61 -13.97 1.02
C VAL A 371 36.75 -14.94 0.20
N ASP A 372 36.69 -14.66 -1.12
CA ASP A 372 36.02 -15.52 -2.10
C ASP A 372 36.87 -16.75 -2.45
N LYS A 373 36.35 -17.62 -3.32
CA LYS A 373 37.05 -18.82 -3.83
C LYS A 373 38.39 -18.53 -4.55
N ASN A 374 38.66 -17.28 -4.87
CA ASN A 374 39.92 -16.85 -5.49
C ASN A 374 40.86 -16.16 -4.48
N GLY A 375 40.52 -16.21 -3.17
CA GLY A 375 41.29 -15.55 -2.12
C GLY A 375 41.21 -14.02 -2.17
N ARG A 376 40.09 -13.44 -2.63
CA ARG A 376 39.92 -12.01 -2.79
C ARG A 376 38.89 -11.46 -1.82
N VAL A 377 39.16 -10.27 -1.26
CA VAL A 377 38.23 -9.56 -0.39
C VAL A 377 37.12 -8.85 -1.19
N PRO A 378 36.00 -8.50 -0.57
CA PRO A 378 34.95 -7.68 -1.18
C PRO A 378 35.49 -6.37 -1.79
N ILE A 379 34.90 -5.92 -2.91
CA ILE A 379 35.36 -4.72 -3.64
C ILE A 379 35.31 -3.46 -2.75
N TRP A 380 34.32 -3.35 -1.87
CA TRP A 380 34.12 -2.21 -1.00
C TRP A 380 35.23 -2.03 0.08
N PHE A 381 36.05 -3.05 0.34
CA PHE A 381 37.22 -2.93 1.23
C PHE A 381 38.23 -1.86 0.73
N GLY A 382 38.20 -1.57 -0.56
CA GLY A 382 39.01 -0.53 -1.19
C GLY A 382 38.46 0.89 -1.09
N ASP A 383 37.28 1.10 -0.51
CA ASP A 383 36.61 2.40 -0.37
C ASP A 383 36.50 3.22 -1.69
N GLY A 384 36.45 2.55 -2.86
CA GLY A 384 36.33 3.20 -4.17
C GLY A 384 37.53 4.04 -4.59
N LYS A 385 38.65 4.03 -3.84
CA LYS A 385 39.88 4.75 -4.19
C LYS A 385 40.64 4.01 -5.28
N GLN A 386 41.27 4.73 -6.21
CA GLN A 386 42.08 4.14 -7.24
C GLN A 386 43.25 3.31 -6.63
N GLY A 387 43.29 2.03 -6.94
CA GLY A 387 44.21 1.07 -6.34
C GLY A 387 43.91 0.70 -4.85
N GLY A 388 42.87 1.25 -4.26
CA GLY A 388 42.51 1.02 -2.87
C GLY A 388 42.17 -0.44 -2.59
N TRP A 389 41.44 -1.08 -3.50
CA TRP A 389 41.08 -2.49 -3.38
C TRP A 389 42.30 -3.42 -3.44
N THR A 390 43.23 -3.20 -4.37
CA THR A 390 44.47 -4.02 -4.47
C THR A 390 45.30 -3.95 -3.19
N LYS A 391 45.38 -2.76 -2.59
CA LYS A 391 46.05 -2.56 -1.30
C LYS A 391 45.31 -3.26 -0.18
N ALA A 392 44.00 -3.05 -0.07
CA ALA A 392 43.16 -3.65 0.99
C ALA A 392 43.19 -5.19 0.91
N ASN A 393 43.12 -5.75 -0.31
CA ASN A 393 43.23 -7.19 -0.53
C ASN A 393 44.55 -7.73 -0.03
N ARG A 394 45.68 -7.08 -0.39
CA ARG A 394 47.02 -7.49 0.09
C ARG A 394 47.14 -7.37 1.59
N ASP A 395 46.75 -6.24 2.16
CA ASP A 395 46.91 -5.99 3.62
C ASP A 395 46.02 -7.00 4.40
N TYR A 396 44.88 -7.41 3.86
CA TYR A 396 44.00 -8.43 4.47
C TYR A 396 44.62 -9.84 4.40
N ILE A 397 45.17 -10.24 3.25
CA ILE A 397 45.84 -11.53 3.07
C ILE A 397 47.10 -11.61 3.94
N ASP A 398 47.88 -10.51 4.02
CA ASP A 398 49.03 -10.42 4.94
C ASP A 398 48.57 -10.62 6.41
N GLY A 399 47.38 -10.07 6.75
CA GLY A 399 46.76 -10.27 8.06
C GLY A 399 46.37 -11.75 8.32
N ILE A 400 45.86 -12.45 7.31
CA ILE A 400 45.56 -13.89 7.39
C ILE A 400 46.84 -14.69 7.70
N HIS A 401 47.88 -14.46 6.90
CA HIS A 401 49.16 -15.14 7.07
C HIS A 401 49.79 -14.84 8.44
N TRP A 402 49.67 -13.58 8.92
CA TRP A 402 50.14 -13.21 10.25
C TRP A 402 49.37 -13.98 11.34
N LYS A 403 48.07 -14.12 11.27
CA LYS A 403 47.26 -14.90 12.22
C LYS A 403 47.69 -16.36 12.22
N GLN A 404 47.81 -16.97 11.05
CA GLN A 404 48.24 -18.37 10.90
C GLN A 404 49.65 -18.60 11.52
N GLN A 405 50.59 -17.72 11.22
CA GLN A 405 51.95 -17.79 11.76
C GLN A 405 51.96 -17.59 13.28
N LEU A 406 51.15 -16.64 13.78
CA LEU A 406 51.02 -16.38 15.22
C LEU A 406 50.58 -17.63 15.99
N HIS A 407 49.60 -18.38 15.48
CA HIS A 407 49.12 -19.60 16.07
C HIS A 407 50.19 -20.73 16.00
N ALA A 408 50.89 -20.83 14.87
CA ALA A 408 51.99 -21.78 14.70
C ALA A 408 53.13 -21.50 15.67
N ASP A 409 53.53 -20.23 15.81
CA ASP A 409 54.63 -19.81 16.73
C ASP A 409 54.28 -20.07 18.20
N ASN A 410 53.03 -19.96 18.58
CA ASN A 410 52.59 -20.21 19.97
C ASN A 410 52.10 -21.65 20.21
N GLY A 411 52.16 -22.53 19.20
CA GLY A 411 51.71 -23.91 19.31
C GLY A 411 50.20 -24.07 19.59
N THR A 412 49.41 -23.12 19.14
CA THR A 412 47.93 -23.14 19.29
C THR A 412 47.28 -23.54 17.98
N THR A 413 46.11 -24.17 18.05
CA THR A 413 45.40 -24.66 16.87
C THR A 413 44.41 -23.62 16.36
N LEU A 414 44.56 -23.21 15.09
CA LEU A 414 43.66 -22.35 14.37
C LEU A 414 42.99 -23.12 13.23
N ILE A 415 41.66 -23.12 13.22
CA ILE A 415 40.86 -23.48 12.05
C ILE A 415 40.24 -22.23 11.48
N TYR A 416 39.82 -22.26 10.23
CA TYR A 416 39.17 -21.09 9.65
C TYR A 416 38.11 -21.47 8.59
N THR A 417 37.19 -20.57 8.42
CA THR A 417 36.22 -20.58 7.34
C THR A 417 36.42 -19.35 6.44
N THR A 418 35.93 -19.41 5.22
CA THR A 418 35.96 -18.31 4.24
C THR A 418 34.56 -17.98 3.77
N SER A 419 34.37 -16.83 3.17
CA SER A 419 33.08 -16.50 2.55
C SER A 419 32.70 -17.47 1.42
N ALA A 420 33.68 -18.13 0.82
CA ALA A 420 33.42 -19.16 -0.20
C ALA A 420 32.68 -20.37 0.36
N ASP A 421 32.91 -20.74 1.61
CA ASP A 421 32.30 -21.91 2.26
C ASP A 421 30.80 -21.71 2.53
N PHE A 422 30.33 -20.47 2.40
CA PHE A 422 28.91 -20.09 2.56
C PHE A 422 28.18 -19.89 1.22
N SER A 423 28.86 -20.08 0.07
CA SER A 423 28.27 -19.85 -1.26
C SER A 423 27.04 -20.72 -1.53
N ASP A 424 27.00 -21.93 -0.98
CA ASP A 424 25.91 -22.90 -1.13
C ASP A 424 24.94 -22.88 0.10
N GLY A 425 25.05 -21.83 0.91
CA GLY A 425 24.19 -21.58 2.08
C GLY A 425 24.68 -22.19 3.38
N ILE A 426 23.96 -21.87 4.47
CA ILE A 426 24.33 -22.21 5.86
C ILE A 426 24.50 -23.74 6.08
N GLN A 427 23.78 -24.60 5.36
CA GLN A 427 23.89 -26.04 5.55
C GLN A 427 25.21 -26.58 5.01
N SER A 428 25.69 -26.06 3.89
CA SER A 428 27.01 -26.39 3.38
C SER A 428 28.11 -25.96 4.34
N ALA A 429 28.02 -24.71 4.83
CA ALA A 429 28.93 -24.17 5.84
C ALA A 429 28.91 -24.99 7.13
N ARG A 430 27.71 -25.43 7.59
CA ARG A 430 27.56 -26.29 8.78
C ARG A 430 28.29 -27.63 8.60
N THR A 431 28.10 -28.28 7.46
CA THR A 431 28.77 -29.55 7.16
C THR A 431 30.30 -29.38 7.16
N TYR A 432 30.78 -28.30 6.57
CA TYR A 432 32.23 -27.98 6.53
C TYR A 432 32.78 -27.69 7.92
N ILE A 433 32.09 -26.89 8.74
CA ILE A 433 32.52 -26.58 10.12
C ILE A 433 32.56 -27.86 10.98
N ILE A 434 31.53 -28.73 10.85
CA ILE A 434 31.53 -30.03 11.58
C ILE A 434 32.77 -30.84 11.19
N ALA A 435 33.07 -30.96 9.91
CA ALA A 435 34.27 -31.70 9.44
C ALA A 435 35.57 -31.11 10.05
N LEU A 436 35.73 -29.79 10.07
CA LEU A 436 36.89 -29.13 10.69
C LEU A 436 37.00 -29.43 12.20
N LEU A 437 35.86 -29.42 12.91
CA LEU A 437 35.84 -29.69 14.36
C LEU A 437 36.16 -31.17 14.65
N GLU A 438 35.61 -32.10 13.87
CA GLU A 438 35.87 -33.54 13.97
C GLU A 438 37.33 -33.87 13.68
N GLU A 439 37.96 -33.25 12.68
CA GLU A 439 39.40 -33.41 12.39
C GLU A 439 40.28 -33.00 13.59
N GLN A 440 39.84 -31.99 14.36
CA GLN A 440 40.55 -31.58 15.59
C GLN A 440 40.15 -32.39 16.84
N GLY A 441 39.25 -33.38 16.69
CA GLY A 441 38.81 -34.21 17.80
C GLY A 441 37.95 -33.47 18.83
N VAL A 442 37.24 -32.44 18.42
CA VAL A 442 36.33 -31.67 19.27
C VAL A 442 35.05 -32.51 19.52
N PRO A 443 34.67 -32.76 20.78
CA PRO A 443 33.45 -33.49 21.05
C PRO A 443 32.21 -32.64 20.71
N ILE A 444 31.40 -33.12 19.80
CA ILE A 444 30.18 -32.46 19.34
C ILE A 444 28.97 -33.13 19.97
N SER A 445 28.10 -32.35 20.63
CA SER A 445 26.83 -32.83 21.12
C SER A 445 25.72 -31.83 20.77
N THR A 446 24.92 -32.16 19.78
CA THR A 446 23.81 -31.28 19.34
C THR A 446 22.88 -31.01 20.51
N LEU A 447 22.66 -29.75 20.82
CA LEU A 447 21.74 -29.31 21.86
C LEU A 447 20.30 -29.74 21.55
N SER A 448 19.61 -30.25 22.59
CA SER A 448 18.15 -30.45 22.50
C SER A 448 17.42 -29.12 22.36
N MET A 449 16.18 -29.17 21.90
CA MET A 449 15.33 -27.97 21.74
C MET A 449 15.15 -27.24 23.08
N GLU A 450 15.06 -27.97 24.20
CA GLU A 450 14.95 -27.38 25.52
C GLU A 450 16.20 -26.60 25.89
N GLN A 451 17.40 -27.16 25.65
CA GLN A 451 18.67 -26.49 25.89
C GLN A 451 18.86 -25.25 25.00
N LYS A 452 18.47 -25.32 23.71
CA LYS A 452 18.48 -24.17 22.81
C LYS A 452 17.56 -23.06 23.33
N THR A 453 16.34 -23.41 23.74
CA THR A 453 15.36 -22.46 24.26
C THR A 453 15.89 -21.71 25.49
N GLN A 454 16.61 -22.39 26.40
CA GLN A 454 17.22 -21.75 27.57
C GLN A 454 18.30 -20.74 27.20
N LYS A 455 19.04 -20.98 26.12
CA LYS A 455 20.08 -20.07 25.63
C LYS A 455 19.56 -18.91 24.77
N MET A 456 18.34 -18.98 24.29
CA MET A 456 17.76 -17.93 23.40
C MET A 456 17.65 -16.58 24.10
N VAL A 457 18.01 -15.53 23.38
CA VAL A 457 17.85 -14.14 23.84
C VAL A 457 16.37 -13.75 23.93
N VAL A 458 15.58 -14.14 22.93
CA VAL A 458 14.13 -13.92 22.88
C VAL A 458 13.40 -15.25 23.13
N PRO A 459 12.41 -15.31 24.04
CA PRO A 459 11.66 -16.53 24.28
C PRO A 459 11.09 -17.14 23.01
N LEU A 460 11.32 -18.43 22.78
CA LEU A 460 10.93 -19.15 21.57
C LEU A 460 9.44 -18.97 21.23
N LYS A 461 8.56 -19.12 22.21
CA LYS A 461 7.11 -18.97 22.01
C LYS A 461 6.75 -17.60 21.42
N ARG A 462 7.31 -16.52 21.99
CA ARG A 462 7.05 -15.15 21.52
C ARG A 462 7.61 -14.92 20.11
N SER A 463 8.75 -15.51 19.82
CA SER A 463 9.37 -15.45 18.49
C SER A 463 8.52 -16.18 17.45
N ILE A 464 8.02 -17.38 17.75
CA ILE A 464 7.13 -18.15 16.89
C ILE A 464 5.84 -17.37 16.63
N GLU A 465 5.15 -16.88 17.65
CA GLU A 465 3.90 -16.13 17.52
C GLU A 465 4.05 -14.91 16.58
N GLY A 466 5.17 -14.19 16.69
CA GLY A 466 5.45 -13.03 15.83
C GLY A 466 5.62 -13.41 14.37
N VAL A 467 6.41 -14.44 14.07
CA VAL A 467 6.66 -14.88 12.68
C VAL A 467 5.43 -15.56 12.09
N VAL A 468 4.75 -16.41 12.83
CA VAL A 468 3.54 -17.07 12.32
C VAL A 468 2.46 -16.04 11.99
N LYS A 469 2.30 -14.98 12.79
CA LYS A 469 1.38 -13.89 12.46
C LYS A 469 1.73 -13.22 11.14
N LEU A 470 3.02 -12.96 10.89
CA LEU A 470 3.50 -12.43 9.62
C LEU A 470 3.20 -13.38 8.46
N LEU A 471 3.58 -14.66 8.62
CA LEU A 471 3.39 -15.68 7.58
C LEU A 471 1.92 -15.93 7.27
N ALA A 472 1.06 -15.96 8.27
CA ALA A 472 -0.38 -16.16 8.09
C ALA A 472 -0.99 -15.04 7.23
N GLY A 473 -0.67 -13.78 7.54
CA GLY A 473 -1.11 -12.64 6.72
C GLY A 473 -0.54 -12.69 5.30
N PHE A 474 0.75 -12.99 5.18
CA PHE A 474 1.43 -13.07 3.88
C PHE A 474 0.87 -14.20 2.99
N ILE A 475 0.72 -15.41 3.53
CA ILE A 475 0.21 -16.59 2.81
C ILE A 475 -1.24 -16.35 2.34
N ALA A 476 -2.09 -15.78 3.20
CA ALA A 476 -3.45 -15.45 2.82
C ALA A 476 -3.50 -14.48 1.63
N LEU A 477 -2.65 -13.44 1.64
CA LEU A 477 -2.54 -12.47 0.55
C LEU A 477 -1.91 -13.07 -0.72
N LEU A 478 -0.91 -13.94 -0.56
CA LEU A 478 -0.28 -14.66 -1.66
C LEU A 478 -1.33 -15.48 -2.42
N LYS A 479 -2.15 -16.24 -1.69
CA LYS A 479 -3.25 -17.07 -2.24
C LYS A 479 -4.32 -16.20 -2.89
N ALA A 480 -4.81 -15.17 -2.19
CA ALA A 480 -5.85 -14.27 -2.68
C ALA A 480 -5.46 -13.59 -4.00
N ASN A 481 -4.20 -13.23 -4.15
CA ASN A 481 -3.66 -12.61 -5.37
C ASN A 481 -3.19 -13.63 -6.42
N ARG A 482 -3.30 -14.93 -6.16
CA ARG A 482 -2.81 -16.03 -7.04
C ARG A 482 -1.35 -15.88 -7.44
N LYS A 483 -0.52 -15.36 -6.54
CA LYS A 483 0.92 -15.23 -6.75
C LYS A 483 1.65 -16.45 -6.21
N THR A 484 2.80 -16.74 -6.78
CA THR A 484 3.71 -17.79 -6.29
C THR A 484 4.96 -17.16 -5.68
N VAL A 485 5.61 -17.87 -4.78
CA VAL A 485 6.88 -17.41 -4.20
C VAL A 485 7.95 -17.24 -5.28
N ALA A 486 7.95 -18.11 -6.32
CA ALA A 486 8.87 -18.01 -7.45
C ALA A 486 8.67 -16.70 -8.24
N GLU A 487 7.42 -16.32 -8.53
CA GLU A 487 7.12 -15.04 -9.18
C GLU A 487 7.59 -13.86 -8.34
N LEU A 488 7.35 -13.91 -7.02
CA LEU A 488 7.79 -12.84 -6.12
C LEU A 488 9.32 -12.70 -6.08
N LEU A 489 10.05 -13.81 -6.02
CA LEU A 489 11.51 -13.81 -6.08
C LEU A 489 12.06 -13.17 -7.37
N ASN A 490 11.35 -13.34 -8.49
CA ASN A 490 11.72 -12.72 -9.76
C ASN A 490 11.37 -11.21 -9.82
N THR A 491 10.46 -10.73 -8.96
CA THR A 491 10.07 -9.32 -8.91
C THR A 491 10.93 -8.48 -7.96
N ILE A 492 11.68 -9.12 -7.04
CA ILE A 492 12.58 -8.42 -6.13
C ILE A 492 13.67 -7.71 -6.92
N SER A 493 13.67 -6.39 -6.87
CA SER A 493 14.63 -5.55 -7.57
C SER A 493 15.99 -5.58 -6.86
N ASP A 494 17.09 -5.47 -7.64
CA ASP A 494 18.43 -5.24 -7.09
C ASP A 494 18.55 -3.92 -6.31
N ARG A 495 17.59 -3.02 -6.49
CA ARG A 495 17.52 -1.74 -5.76
C ARG A 495 16.71 -1.82 -4.46
N ASP A 496 16.07 -2.97 -4.18
CA ASP A 496 15.36 -3.15 -2.92
C ASP A 496 16.35 -3.25 -1.77
N PHE A 497 16.26 -2.31 -0.84
CA PHE A 497 17.09 -2.27 0.37
C PHE A 497 16.95 -3.55 1.23
N HIS A 498 15.81 -4.23 1.15
CA HIS A 498 15.52 -5.47 1.89
C HIS A 498 15.62 -6.73 1.03
N LYS A 499 16.22 -6.66 -0.16
CA LYS A 499 16.29 -7.75 -1.13
C LYS A 499 16.72 -9.08 -0.50
N GLU A 500 17.86 -9.08 0.19
CA GLU A 500 18.42 -10.30 0.76
C GLU A 500 17.55 -10.88 1.89
N ARG A 501 17.09 -10.00 2.78
CA ARG A 501 16.17 -10.39 3.85
C ARG A 501 14.87 -10.98 3.29
N ASN A 502 14.26 -10.32 2.32
CA ASN A 502 13.00 -10.75 1.71
C ASN A 502 13.18 -12.03 0.91
N SER A 503 14.27 -12.15 0.15
CA SER A 503 14.62 -13.39 -0.57
C SER A 503 14.84 -14.55 0.39
N PHE A 504 15.55 -14.31 1.51
CA PHE A 504 15.77 -15.32 2.54
C PHE A 504 14.44 -15.75 3.18
N LEU A 505 13.62 -14.78 3.58
CA LEU A 505 12.31 -15.05 4.19
C LEU A 505 11.42 -15.87 3.24
N LEU A 506 11.37 -15.50 1.96
CA LEU A 506 10.59 -16.22 0.94
C LEU A 506 11.06 -17.66 0.76
N ARG A 507 12.37 -17.88 0.60
CA ARG A 507 12.92 -19.20 0.31
C ARG A 507 12.97 -20.12 1.53
N GLN A 508 13.35 -19.58 2.69
CA GLN A 508 13.70 -20.41 3.84
C GLN A 508 12.56 -20.55 4.85
N LEU A 509 11.59 -19.65 4.86
CA LEU A 509 10.46 -19.69 5.79
C LEU A 509 9.11 -19.76 5.07
N VAL A 510 8.83 -18.82 4.15
CA VAL A 510 7.51 -18.77 3.48
C VAL A 510 7.26 -20.03 2.65
N GLN A 511 8.18 -20.36 1.72
CA GLN A 511 7.99 -21.50 0.82
C GLN A 511 7.84 -22.83 1.58
N PRO A 512 8.73 -23.20 2.53
CA PRO A 512 8.57 -24.45 3.28
C PRO A 512 7.29 -24.53 4.11
N VAL A 513 6.88 -23.40 4.74
CA VAL A 513 5.63 -23.36 5.52
C VAL A 513 4.43 -23.44 4.60
N TYR A 514 4.44 -22.73 3.48
CA TYR A 514 3.35 -22.75 2.51
C TYR A 514 3.16 -24.14 1.90
N ASP A 515 4.25 -24.79 1.48
CA ASP A 515 4.20 -26.15 0.93
C ASP A 515 3.63 -27.14 1.97
N LYS A 516 4.09 -27.04 3.22
CA LYS A 516 3.60 -27.92 4.30
C LYS A 516 2.14 -27.62 4.64
N TYR A 517 1.74 -26.38 4.58
CA TYR A 517 0.36 -25.95 4.78
C TYR A 517 -0.57 -26.54 3.72
N GLU A 518 -0.23 -26.35 2.44
CA GLU A 518 -1.01 -26.88 1.31
C GLU A 518 -1.05 -28.42 1.30
N GLU A 519 0.09 -29.07 1.61
CA GLU A 519 0.15 -30.53 1.78
C GLU A 519 -0.80 -31.02 2.88
N THR A 520 -0.81 -30.31 4.01
CA THR A 520 -1.65 -30.67 5.16
C THR A 520 -3.12 -30.49 4.85
N LEU A 521 -3.52 -29.37 4.24
CA LEU A 521 -4.90 -29.14 3.80
C LEU A 521 -5.36 -30.23 2.84
N ARG A 522 -4.54 -30.58 1.84
CA ARG A 522 -4.84 -31.61 0.86
C ARG A 522 -4.97 -32.98 1.50
N THR A 523 -4.07 -33.36 2.43
CA THR A 523 -4.05 -34.65 3.10
C THR A 523 -5.27 -34.84 4.01
N LYS A 524 -5.72 -33.76 4.65
CA LYS A 524 -6.90 -33.75 5.52
C LYS A 524 -8.20 -33.52 4.76
N HIS A 525 -8.15 -33.26 3.47
CA HIS A 525 -9.30 -32.81 2.66
C HIS A 525 -9.98 -31.57 3.26
N GLU A 526 -9.17 -30.63 3.72
CA GLU A 526 -9.61 -29.35 4.30
C GLU A 526 -9.30 -28.20 3.34
N MET A 527 -10.06 -27.10 3.48
CA MET A 527 -9.87 -25.84 2.76
C MET A 527 -9.78 -24.68 3.74
N ASP A 528 -9.02 -23.66 3.41
CA ASP A 528 -9.17 -22.37 4.06
C ASP A 528 -10.25 -21.50 3.37
N PHE A 529 -10.54 -20.34 3.94
CA PHE A 529 -11.57 -19.46 3.39
C PHE A 529 -11.23 -18.89 2.01
N THR A 530 -9.95 -18.66 1.72
CA THR A 530 -9.48 -18.21 0.40
C THR A 530 -9.66 -19.34 -0.63
N ASP A 531 -9.32 -20.59 -0.25
CA ASP A 531 -9.54 -21.74 -1.10
C ASP A 531 -11.02 -21.92 -1.45
N CYS A 532 -11.92 -21.74 -0.48
CA CYS A 532 -13.36 -21.85 -0.74
C CYS A 532 -13.81 -20.85 -1.80
N LEU A 533 -13.35 -19.59 -1.74
CA LEU A 533 -13.71 -18.58 -2.73
C LEU A 533 -13.15 -18.90 -4.12
N LEU A 534 -11.88 -19.26 -4.19
CA LEU A 534 -11.20 -19.57 -5.44
C LEU A 534 -11.72 -20.88 -6.08
N HIS A 535 -12.00 -21.89 -5.26
CA HIS A 535 -12.54 -23.15 -5.72
C HIS A 535 -13.99 -22.98 -6.22
N ALA A 536 -14.84 -22.29 -5.46
CA ALA A 536 -16.19 -21.95 -5.89
C ALA A 536 -16.21 -21.16 -7.21
N ALA A 537 -15.29 -20.18 -7.36
CA ALA A 537 -15.14 -19.44 -8.61
C ALA A 537 -14.81 -20.37 -9.79
N LYS A 538 -13.87 -21.30 -9.60
CA LYS A 538 -13.48 -22.31 -10.62
C LYS A 538 -14.64 -23.25 -10.96
N LEU A 539 -15.40 -23.70 -9.98
CA LEU A 539 -16.59 -24.54 -10.20
C LEU A 539 -17.65 -23.82 -11.02
N LEU A 540 -17.92 -22.54 -10.73
CA LEU A 540 -18.86 -21.71 -11.49
C LEU A 540 -18.39 -21.49 -12.94
N GLU A 541 -17.09 -21.43 -13.21
CA GLU A 541 -16.57 -21.40 -14.59
C GLU A 541 -16.88 -22.67 -15.37
N GLN A 542 -16.99 -23.81 -14.70
CA GLN A 542 -17.33 -25.09 -15.30
C GLN A 542 -18.86 -25.28 -15.39
N LYS A 543 -19.56 -25.08 -14.30
CA LYS A 543 -20.99 -25.33 -14.15
C LYS A 543 -21.69 -24.14 -13.50
N GLN A 544 -22.40 -23.35 -14.31
CA GLN A 544 -23.25 -22.28 -13.80
C GLN A 544 -24.53 -22.86 -13.18
N ILE A 545 -24.75 -22.55 -11.91
CA ILE A 545 -25.93 -22.98 -11.15
C ILE A 545 -26.82 -21.82 -10.71
N TYR A 546 -26.35 -20.58 -10.84
CA TYR A 546 -27.05 -19.35 -10.47
C TYR A 546 -27.45 -18.56 -11.71
N ASN A 547 -28.58 -17.85 -11.61
CA ASN A 547 -29.08 -16.98 -12.64
C ASN A 547 -29.58 -15.66 -12.01
N TYR A 548 -28.64 -14.95 -11.40
CA TYR A 548 -28.97 -13.66 -10.78
C TYR A 548 -29.13 -12.56 -11.80
N ASP A 549 -30.25 -11.80 -11.69
CA ASP A 549 -30.44 -10.58 -12.43
C ASP A 549 -29.70 -9.41 -11.74
N TYR A 550 -29.65 -9.43 -10.40
CA TYR A 550 -28.96 -8.41 -9.60
C TYR A 550 -28.11 -9.02 -8.48
N ILE A 551 -26.89 -8.49 -8.33
CA ILE A 551 -26.02 -8.75 -7.18
C ILE A 551 -25.74 -7.40 -6.51
N LEU A 552 -26.20 -7.23 -5.27
CA LEU A 552 -25.98 -6.04 -4.47
C LEU A 552 -24.88 -6.32 -3.45
N VAL A 553 -23.89 -5.44 -3.37
CA VAL A 553 -22.72 -5.62 -2.47
C VAL A 553 -22.61 -4.42 -1.53
N ASP A 554 -22.72 -4.70 -0.21
CA ASP A 554 -22.50 -3.70 0.83
C ASP A 554 -21.02 -3.61 1.21
N GLU A 555 -20.58 -2.45 1.71
CA GLU A 555 -19.20 -2.16 2.16
C GLU A 555 -18.11 -2.52 1.12
N PHE A 556 -18.38 -2.25 -0.17
CA PHE A 556 -17.52 -2.68 -1.30
C PHE A 556 -16.05 -2.21 -1.17
N GLN A 557 -15.75 -1.15 -0.41
CA GLN A 557 -14.38 -0.69 -0.17
C GLN A 557 -13.51 -1.70 0.60
N ASP A 558 -14.10 -2.75 1.16
CA ASP A 558 -13.38 -3.84 1.85
C ASP A 558 -13.17 -5.07 0.96
N MET A 559 -13.39 -4.93 -0.35
CA MET A 559 -13.22 -6.00 -1.33
C MET A 559 -11.76 -6.44 -1.42
N SER A 560 -11.51 -7.74 -1.41
CA SER A 560 -10.23 -8.37 -1.70
C SER A 560 -10.26 -9.06 -3.07
N MET A 561 -9.09 -9.37 -3.62
CA MET A 561 -9.00 -9.91 -4.97
C MET A 561 -9.67 -11.29 -5.12
N ASP A 562 -9.59 -12.16 -4.12
CA ASP A 562 -10.27 -13.47 -4.10
C ASP A 562 -11.80 -13.33 -4.13
N LYS A 563 -12.37 -12.41 -3.33
CA LYS A 563 -13.81 -12.10 -3.33
C LYS A 563 -14.25 -11.50 -4.67
N TYR A 564 -13.43 -10.59 -5.24
CA TYR A 564 -13.70 -10.02 -6.54
C TYR A 564 -13.70 -11.08 -7.64
N GLN A 565 -12.76 -12.02 -7.60
CA GLN A 565 -12.73 -13.15 -8.56
C GLN A 565 -13.98 -14.02 -8.45
N TYR A 566 -14.43 -14.29 -7.23
CA TYR A 566 -15.66 -15.01 -7.00
C TYR A 566 -16.90 -14.25 -7.53
N LEU A 567 -17.00 -12.95 -7.24
CA LEU A 567 -18.07 -12.09 -7.79
C LEU A 567 -18.06 -12.08 -9.32
N SER A 568 -16.88 -12.00 -9.92
CA SER A 568 -16.72 -12.05 -11.38
C SER A 568 -17.15 -13.38 -11.97
N ALA A 569 -16.88 -14.50 -11.27
CA ALA A 569 -17.30 -15.83 -11.72
C ALA A 569 -18.83 -16.01 -11.69
N LEU A 570 -19.52 -15.42 -10.71
CA LEU A 570 -20.98 -15.41 -10.63
C LEU A 570 -21.62 -14.74 -11.87
N ARG A 571 -20.95 -13.72 -12.47
CA ARG A 571 -21.45 -12.95 -13.59
C ARG A 571 -21.07 -13.50 -14.96
N ARG A 572 -19.90 -14.16 -15.06
CA ARG A 572 -19.24 -14.47 -16.35
C ARG A 572 -20.12 -15.20 -17.35
N LYS A 573 -20.97 -16.11 -16.91
CA LYS A 573 -21.88 -16.88 -17.76
C LYS A 573 -23.32 -16.34 -17.79
N VAL A 574 -23.58 -15.27 -17.08
CA VAL A 574 -24.87 -14.58 -17.03
C VAL A 574 -24.64 -13.10 -17.37
N PRO A 575 -24.37 -12.73 -18.64
CA PRO A 575 -23.96 -11.37 -19.01
C PRO A 575 -24.96 -10.29 -18.59
N ARG A 576 -26.24 -10.64 -18.43
CA ARG A 576 -27.30 -9.71 -18.00
C ARG A 576 -27.24 -9.37 -16.50
N THR A 577 -26.43 -10.07 -15.69
CA THR A 577 -26.33 -9.80 -14.25
C THR A 577 -25.78 -8.39 -14.00
N ARG A 578 -26.57 -7.59 -13.33
CA ARG A 578 -26.22 -6.22 -12.92
C ARG A 578 -25.64 -6.22 -11.53
N ILE A 579 -24.61 -5.41 -11.29
CA ILE A 579 -24.06 -5.21 -9.93
C ILE A 579 -24.37 -3.82 -9.43
N PHE A 580 -24.74 -3.77 -8.16
CA PHE A 580 -24.97 -2.54 -7.42
C PHE A 580 -24.10 -2.57 -6.16
N CYS A 581 -23.02 -1.82 -6.18
CA CYS A 581 -22.00 -1.80 -5.13
C CYS A 581 -22.09 -0.50 -4.34
N VAL A 582 -22.19 -0.60 -3.01
CA VAL A 582 -22.21 0.58 -2.13
C VAL A 582 -20.99 0.52 -1.22
N GLY A 583 -20.31 1.66 -1.05
CA GLY A 583 -19.13 1.71 -0.19
C GLY A 583 -18.66 3.12 0.13
N ASP A 584 -17.66 3.20 1.00
CA ASP A 584 -17.04 4.44 1.46
C ASP A 584 -15.52 4.27 1.51
N ASP A 585 -14.81 4.80 0.51
CA ASP A 585 -13.35 4.74 0.44
C ASP A 585 -12.66 5.38 1.65
N TRP A 586 -13.30 6.37 2.29
CA TRP A 586 -12.78 6.98 3.52
C TRP A 586 -12.81 6.02 4.73
N GLN A 587 -13.52 4.89 4.63
CA GLN A 587 -13.61 3.84 5.63
C GLN A 587 -12.93 2.52 5.25
N SER A 588 -12.08 2.52 4.22
CA SER A 588 -11.28 1.35 3.86
C SER A 588 -10.08 1.21 4.81
N ILE A 589 -10.18 0.31 5.78
CA ILE A 589 -9.23 0.13 6.89
C ILE A 589 -8.79 -1.33 7.10
N TYR A 590 -8.97 -2.19 6.11
CA TYR A 590 -8.66 -3.61 6.21
C TYR A 590 -7.62 -4.07 5.17
N ARG A 591 -6.70 -3.18 4.77
CA ARG A 591 -5.60 -3.50 3.86
C ARG A 591 -4.77 -4.68 4.40
N PHE A 592 -4.48 -4.69 5.70
CA PHE A 592 -3.74 -5.77 6.36
C PHE A 592 -4.41 -7.15 6.25
N SER A 593 -5.72 -7.22 6.02
CA SER A 593 -6.50 -8.45 5.80
C SER A 593 -6.84 -8.71 4.33
N GLY A 594 -6.20 -7.98 3.40
CA GLY A 594 -6.29 -8.20 1.97
C GLY A 594 -7.27 -7.33 1.21
N SER A 595 -7.92 -6.36 1.86
CA SER A 595 -8.75 -5.40 1.14
C SER A 595 -7.88 -4.61 0.16
N ASP A 596 -8.32 -4.54 -1.09
CA ASP A 596 -7.67 -3.78 -2.15
C ASP A 596 -8.55 -2.60 -2.57
N ILE A 597 -8.17 -1.41 -2.09
CA ILE A 597 -8.90 -0.17 -2.39
C ILE A 597 -8.92 0.14 -3.89
N SER A 598 -8.04 -0.48 -4.69
CA SER A 598 -8.03 -0.30 -6.14
C SER A 598 -9.32 -0.77 -6.79
N LEU A 599 -9.90 -1.84 -6.28
CA LEU A 599 -11.16 -2.40 -6.76
C LEU A 599 -12.32 -1.39 -6.62
N PHE A 600 -12.24 -0.52 -5.61
CA PHE A 600 -13.19 0.56 -5.40
C PHE A 600 -12.81 1.83 -6.17
N SER A 601 -11.56 2.31 -6.02
CA SER A 601 -11.13 3.58 -6.60
C SER A 601 -11.01 3.54 -8.13
N GLN A 602 -10.67 2.37 -8.70
CA GLN A 602 -10.57 2.10 -10.13
C GLN A 602 -11.68 1.15 -10.60
N PHE A 603 -12.86 1.21 -10.01
CA PHE A 603 -13.98 0.31 -10.29
C PHE A 603 -14.28 0.12 -11.79
N PRO A 604 -14.27 1.17 -12.64
CA PRO A 604 -14.49 1.02 -14.09
C PRO A 604 -13.42 0.17 -14.80
N LYS A 605 -12.19 0.16 -14.30
CA LYS A 605 -11.10 -0.65 -14.89
C LYS A 605 -11.37 -2.15 -14.74
N PHE A 606 -12.01 -2.52 -13.65
CA PHE A 606 -12.32 -3.91 -13.31
C PHE A 606 -13.69 -4.39 -13.86
N ASN A 607 -14.67 -3.49 -13.91
CA ASN A 607 -16.04 -3.84 -14.22
C ASN A 607 -16.54 -3.28 -15.57
N GLY A 608 -15.77 -2.40 -16.23
CA GLY A 608 -16.19 -1.74 -17.47
C GLY A 608 -17.01 -0.47 -17.21
N HIS A 609 -17.87 -0.13 -18.16
CA HIS A 609 -18.72 1.05 -18.04
C HIS A 609 -19.50 1.06 -16.73
N THR A 610 -19.47 2.20 -16.02
CA THR A 610 -19.94 2.31 -14.63
C THR A 610 -20.74 3.58 -14.43
N ASP A 611 -21.91 3.45 -13.85
CA ASP A 611 -22.66 4.59 -13.30
C ASP A 611 -22.14 4.85 -11.87
N GLU A 612 -21.34 5.90 -11.71
CA GLU A 612 -20.82 6.32 -10.41
C GLU A 612 -21.72 7.38 -9.80
N LEU A 613 -22.35 7.06 -8.67
CA LEU A 613 -23.28 7.90 -7.94
C LEU A 613 -22.72 8.24 -6.55
N LYS A 614 -23.19 9.33 -5.95
CA LYS A 614 -22.75 9.78 -4.64
C LYS A 614 -23.94 9.89 -3.68
N ILE A 615 -23.70 9.54 -2.41
CA ILE A 615 -24.60 9.83 -1.30
C ILE A 615 -23.78 10.60 -0.27
N GLU A 616 -23.94 11.92 -0.26
CA GLU A 616 -23.12 12.86 0.50
C GLU A 616 -23.81 13.37 1.78
N ALA A 617 -25.10 13.08 1.95
CA ALA A 617 -25.82 13.37 3.18
C ALA A 617 -25.37 12.43 4.31
N THR A 618 -25.11 12.96 5.49
CA THR A 618 -24.85 12.15 6.70
C THR A 618 -25.88 12.46 7.80
N HIS A 619 -26.48 11.40 8.34
CA HIS A 619 -27.45 11.48 9.43
C HIS A 619 -26.83 11.13 10.79
N ARG A 620 -25.53 10.87 10.85
CA ARG A 620 -24.84 10.47 12.08
C ARG A 620 -24.22 11.62 12.82
N PHE A 621 -23.53 12.52 12.13
CA PHE A 621 -22.76 13.62 12.73
C PHE A 621 -22.84 14.88 11.87
N GLY A 622 -22.71 16.02 12.53
CA GLY A 622 -22.76 17.33 11.90
C GLY A 622 -21.51 18.18 12.18
N ASN A 623 -21.62 19.48 11.91
CA ASN A 623 -20.55 20.43 12.18
C ASN A 623 -20.34 20.63 13.69
N PRO A 624 -19.12 20.95 14.16
CA PRO A 624 -17.89 21.15 13.41
C PRO A 624 -17.09 19.87 13.07
N LEU A 625 -17.52 18.69 13.56
CA LEU A 625 -16.81 17.43 13.28
C LEU A 625 -16.80 17.13 11.78
N LEU A 626 -17.91 17.35 11.07
CA LEU A 626 -18.08 17.08 9.66
C LEU A 626 -17.03 17.83 8.80
N GLU A 627 -16.91 19.14 8.95
CA GLU A 627 -15.96 19.94 8.21
C GLU A 627 -14.53 19.51 8.50
N ARG A 628 -14.12 19.44 9.77
CA ARG A 628 -12.76 19.10 10.17
C ARG A 628 -12.36 17.70 9.74
N SER A 629 -13.26 16.72 9.86
CA SER A 629 -12.96 15.34 9.44
C SER A 629 -12.86 15.22 7.91
N SER A 630 -13.67 15.99 7.17
CA SER A 630 -13.62 16.02 5.70
C SER A 630 -12.32 16.67 5.20
N GLU A 631 -11.93 17.81 5.75
CA GLU A 631 -10.65 18.46 5.45
C GLU A 631 -9.46 17.55 5.76
N PHE A 632 -9.52 16.87 6.91
CA PHE A 632 -8.49 15.96 7.34
C PHE A 632 -8.30 14.78 6.38
N ILE A 633 -9.38 14.10 5.99
CA ILE A 633 -9.29 12.91 5.12
C ILE A 633 -8.90 13.27 3.69
N LEU A 634 -9.39 14.41 3.17
CA LEU A 634 -9.11 14.88 1.81
C LEU A 634 -7.69 15.44 1.62
N ARG A 635 -6.87 15.52 2.65
CA ARG A 635 -5.43 15.77 2.50
C ARG A 635 -4.75 14.66 1.70
N ASN A 636 -5.28 13.45 1.75
CA ASN A 636 -4.88 12.38 0.84
C ASN A 636 -5.58 12.56 -0.53
N PRO A 637 -4.85 12.93 -1.60
CA PRO A 637 -5.44 13.18 -2.91
C PRO A 637 -5.99 11.91 -3.59
N ALA A 638 -5.65 10.72 -3.11
CA ALA A 638 -6.16 9.45 -3.63
C ALA A 638 -7.60 9.16 -3.19
N GLN A 639 -8.13 9.89 -2.18
CA GLN A 639 -9.52 9.71 -1.73
C GLN A 639 -10.51 10.36 -2.70
N LYS A 640 -11.62 9.68 -2.93
CA LYS A 640 -12.71 10.24 -3.76
C LYS A 640 -13.27 11.49 -3.08
N LYS A 641 -13.38 12.57 -3.85
CA LYS A 641 -13.92 13.85 -3.34
C LYS A 641 -15.42 13.72 -3.10
N LYS A 642 -15.83 13.97 -1.86
CA LYS A 642 -17.21 14.04 -1.40
C LYS A 642 -17.44 15.35 -0.68
N THR A 643 -18.61 15.96 -0.89
CA THR A 643 -19.03 17.19 -0.19
C THR A 643 -20.10 16.81 0.83
N LEU A 644 -19.66 16.44 2.03
CA LEU A 644 -20.56 15.95 3.04
C LEU A 644 -21.55 17.04 3.49
N GLN A 645 -22.80 16.65 3.68
CA GLN A 645 -23.88 17.51 4.15
C GLN A 645 -24.56 16.86 5.35
N ALA A 646 -24.90 17.65 6.34
CA ALA A 646 -25.70 17.25 7.48
C ALA A 646 -26.82 18.26 7.72
N ASP A 647 -27.86 17.86 8.43
CA ASP A 647 -28.92 18.78 8.88
C ASP A 647 -28.30 19.94 9.67
N LYS A 648 -28.76 21.16 9.40
CA LYS A 648 -28.22 22.40 10.02
C LYS A 648 -28.28 22.39 11.56
N ASP A 649 -29.26 21.71 12.12
CA ASP A 649 -29.47 21.59 13.57
C ASP A 649 -28.68 20.42 14.19
N HIS A 650 -28.02 19.59 13.37
CA HIS A 650 -27.23 18.47 13.84
C HIS A 650 -25.81 18.93 14.18
N VAL A 651 -25.55 19.19 15.45
CA VAL A 651 -24.22 19.62 15.94
C VAL A 651 -23.49 18.44 16.57
N THR A 652 -22.25 18.16 16.06
CA THR A 652 -21.35 17.18 16.66
C THR A 652 -20.01 17.84 16.97
N TYR A 653 -19.67 17.91 18.24
CA TYR A 653 -18.44 18.57 18.70
C TYR A 653 -17.20 17.71 18.49
N LEU A 654 -16.11 18.35 18.13
CA LEU A 654 -14.77 17.76 18.15
C LEU A 654 -13.94 18.52 19.17
N ALA A 655 -13.51 17.85 20.23
CA ALA A 655 -12.76 18.44 21.32
C ALA A 655 -11.41 17.74 21.49
N PHE A 656 -10.37 18.52 21.73
CA PHE A 656 -9.01 18.03 21.97
C PHE A 656 -8.65 18.24 23.44
N ALA A 657 -8.09 17.22 24.10
CA ALA A 657 -7.73 17.28 25.51
C ALA A 657 -6.30 16.77 25.73
N GLY A 658 -5.37 17.69 25.99
CA GLY A 658 -3.98 17.34 26.29
C GLY A 658 -3.80 16.90 27.75
N TYR A 659 -3.19 15.74 27.97
CA TYR A 659 -2.83 15.20 29.28
C TYR A 659 -1.32 15.27 29.54
N LYS A 660 -0.88 14.88 30.74
CA LYS A 660 0.54 14.86 31.16
C LYS A 660 1.07 13.43 31.39
N ASN A 661 0.17 12.51 31.72
CA ASN A 661 0.42 11.08 31.93
C ASN A 661 -0.90 10.32 31.92
N GLU A 662 -0.86 8.99 31.94
CA GLU A 662 -2.03 8.11 31.86
C GLU A 662 -3.03 8.34 33.00
N THR A 663 -2.57 8.62 34.21
CA THR A 663 -3.43 8.96 35.35
C THR A 663 -4.23 10.23 35.09
N HIS A 664 -3.58 11.25 34.53
CA HIS A 664 -4.28 12.48 34.15
C HIS A 664 -5.23 12.30 32.96
N GLU A 665 -4.87 11.46 32.00
CA GLU A 665 -5.75 11.06 30.90
C GLU A 665 -7.04 10.42 31.43
N ARG A 666 -6.92 9.45 32.33
CA ARG A 666 -8.04 8.81 33.02
C ARG A 666 -8.93 9.83 33.76
N GLN A 667 -8.34 10.75 34.51
CA GLN A 667 -9.08 11.80 35.22
C GLN A 667 -9.88 12.69 34.28
N ILE A 668 -9.32 13.04 33.10
CA ILE A 668 -10.04 13.80 32.08
C ILE A 668 -11.25 13.01 31.60
N ILE A 669 -11.10 11.73 31.29
CA ILE A 669 -12.18 10.85 30.84
C ILE A 669 -13.28 10.75 31.89
N GLU A 670 -12.93 10.43 33.13
CA GLU A 670 -13.86 10.30 34.27
C GLU A 670 -14.65 11.60 34.48
N LYS A 671 -13.96 12.73 34.51
CA LYS A 671 -14.58 14.08 34.68
C LYS A 671 -15.53 14.42 33.55
N GLN A 672 -15.23 14.04 32.32
CA GLN A 672 -16.13 14.30 31.19
C GLN A 672 -17.34 13.35 31.23
N ILE A 673 -17.14 12.05 31.48
CA ILE A 673 -18.20 11.06 31.54
C ILE A 673 -19.22 11.43 32.62
N THR A 674 -18.79 11.98 33.77
CA THR A 674 -19.68 12.42 34.85
C THR A 674 -20.69 13.49 34.39
N LYS A 675 -20.33 14.30 33.40
CA LYS A 675 -21.15 15.40 32.87
C LYS A 675 -22.12 14.99 31.76
N LEU A 676 -21.99 13.78 31.24
CA LEU A 676 -22.79 13.33 30.12
C LEU A 676 -24.21 13.00 30.55
N PRO A 677 -25.23 13.11 29.68
CA PRO A 677 -26.61 12.74 29.96
C PRO A 677 -26.72 11.27 30.41
N GLU A 678 -27.66 10.99 31.28
CA GLU A 678 -27.96 9.62 31.70
C GLU A 678 -28.43 8.79 30.47
N GLY A 679 -28.00 7.51 30.39
CA GLY A 679 -28.37 6.63 29.29
C GLY A 679 -27.55 6.87 28.01
N ALA A 680 -26.68 7.89 27.95
CA ALA A 680 -25.81 8.13 26.78
C ALA A 680 -24.85 6.96 26.53
N ARG A 681 -24.77 6.51 25.28
CA ARG A 681 -23.84 5.48 24.83
C ARG A 681 -22.45 6.08 24.69
N VAL A 682 -21.47 5.55 25.39
CA VAL A 682 -20.10 6.05 25.41
C VAL A 682 -19.11 4.96 24.94
N TYR A 683 -18.23 5.32 24.02
CA TYR A 683 -17.11 4.46 23.62
C TYR A 683 -15.78 5.11 23.96
N ILE A 684 -14.85 4.28 24.44
CA ILE A 684 -13.42 4.61 24.54
C ILE A 684 -12.74 3.84 23.42
N LEU A 685 -12.10 4.57 22.51
CA LEU A 685 -11.43 4.00 21.36
C LEU A 685 -9.92 4.21 21.48
N SER A 686 -9.15 3.21 21.06
CA SER A 686 -7.69 3.26 20.98
C SER A 686 -7.18 2.69 19.67
N ARG A 687 -5.93 2.99 19.32
CA ARG A 687 -5.31 2.34 18.17
C ARG A 687 -5.01 0.88 18.49
N TYR A 688 -4.48 0.61 19.66
CA TYR A 688 -4.12 -0.73 20.13
C TYR A 688 -4.87 -1.10 21.38
N ARG A 689 -5.14 -2.39 21.57
CA ARG A 689 -5.89 -2.89 22.71
C ARG A 689 -5.14 -2.65 24.04
N TYR A 690 -3.81 -2.75 24.04
CA TYR A 690 -3.03 -2.52 25.26
C TYR A 690 -3.04 -1.06 25.75
N ASP A 691 -3.34 -0.08 24.89
CA ASP A 691 -3.50 1.32 25.30
C ASP A 691 -4.64 1.47 26.33
N ILE A 692 -5.70 0.66 26.17
CA ILE A 692 -6.80 0.61 27.12
C ILE A 692 -6.28 0.18 28.51
N GLY A 693 -5.40 -0.82 28.54
CA GLY A 693 -4.78 -1.31 29.79
C GLY A 693 -3.81 -0.33 30.44
N LYS A 694 -3.14 0.54 29.65
CA LYS A 694 -2.31 1.62 30.19
C LYS A 694 -3.14 2.62 30.97
N VAL A 695 -4.29 3.04 30.42
CA VAL A 695 -5.19 4.01 31.05
C VAL A 695 -6.06 3.37 32.13
N PHE A 696 -6.45 2.11 31.94
CA PHE A 696 -7.32 1.34 32.86
C PHE A 696 -6.64 0.02 33.26
N PRO A 697 -5.66 0.04 34.18
CA PRO A 697 -4.89 -1.16 34.55
C PRO A 697 -5.72 -2.32 35.09
N GLU A 698 -6.92 -2.05 35.64
CA GLU A 698 -7.85 -3.05 36.15
C GLU A 698 -8.33 -4.06 35.09
N VAL A 699 -8.22 -3.73 33.81
CA VAL A 699 -8.65 -4.61 32.70
C VAL A 699 -7.49 -5.28 31.96
N ASN A 700 -6.26 -5.21 32.46
CA ASN A 700 -5.07 -5.79 31.79
C ASN A 700 -5.22 -7.29 31.50
N ASN A 701 -5.89 -8.05 32.36
CA ASN A 701 -6.17 -9.47 32.10
C ASN A 701 -7.09 -9.68 30.90
N LEU A 702 -8.05 -8.76 30.66
CA LEU A 702 -8.96 -8.79 29.53
C LEU A 702 -8.30 -8.25 28.23
N VAL A 703 -7.37 -7.31 28.38
CA VAL A 703 -6.59 -6.75 27.29
C VAL A 703 -5.68 -7.82 26.67
N ASN A 704 -5.05 -8.65 27.51
CA ASN A 704 -4.13 -9.70 27.11
C ASN A 704 -4.81 -11.03 26.75
N GLY A 705 -6.14 -11.13 26.92
CA GLY A 705 -6.92 -12.32 26.56
C GLY A 705 -7.16 -12.46 25.05
N GLU A 706 -7.42 -13.69 24.60
CA GLU A 706 -7.66 -14.03 23.19
C GLU A 706 -8.97 -13.44 22.61
N ASN A 707 -9.88 -12.97 23.43
CA ASN A 707 -11.16 -12.42 23.01
C ASN A 707 -11.03 -11.00 22.46
N ALA A 708 -11.19 -10.86 21.15
CA ALA A 708 -11.13 -9.58 20.43
C ALA A 708 -12.33 -8.64 20.66
N GLY A 709 -13.26 -8.98 21.55
CA GLY A 709 -14.50 -8.24 21.82
C GLY A 709 -14.31 -6.91 22.58
N ALA A 710 -15.39 -6.16 22.67
CA ALA A 710 -15.45 -4.95 23.49
C ALA A 710 -15.20 -5.25 24.97
N ILE A 711 -14.39 -4.42 25.61
CA ILE A 711 -14.14 -4.47 27.04
C ILE A 711 -15.19 -3.57 27.72
N SER A 712 -15.91 -4.09 28.70
CA SER A 712 -16.83 -3.29 29.51
C SER A 712 -16.12 -2.69 30.71
N LEU A 713 -16.12 -1.37 30.80
CA LEU A 713 -15.56 -0.61 31.91
C LEU A 713 -16.71 0.03 32.73
N THR A 714 -16.53 0.13 34.05
CA THR A 714 -17.42 0.94 34.88
C THR A 714 -16.69 2.23 35.25
N ILE A 715 -17.13 3.35 34.71
CA ILE A 715 -16.53 4.67 34.92
C ILE A 715 -17.63 5.62 35.44
N ALA A 716 -17.39 6.23 36.60
CA ALA A 716 -18.33 7.12 37.26
C ALA A 716 -19.75 6.48 37.40
N GLY A 717 -19.80 5.18 37.73
CA GLY A 717 -21.07 4.42 37.89
C GLY A 717 -21.77 4.05 36.57
N ARG A 718 -21.13 4.29 35.41
CA ARG A 718 -21.71 4.00 34.09
C ARG A 718 -20.95 2.89 33.40
N THR A 719 -21.65 2.04 32.66
CA THR A 719 -21.03 1.04 31.78
C THR A 719 -20.60 1.71 30.46
N VAL A 720 -19.31 1.67 30.19
CA VAL A 720 -18.67 2.21 28.99
C VAL A 720 -18.00 1.07 28.22
N LYS A 721 -18.06 1.09 26.89
CA LYS A 721 -17.36 0.09 26.05
C LYS A 721 -16.04 0.63 25.58
N ALA A 722 -14.96 -0.11 25.85
CA ALA A 722 -13.64 0.17 25.31
C ALA A 722 -13.32 -0.79 24.16
N LEU A 723 -12.84 -0.24 23.03
CA LEU A 723 -12.65 -0.92 21.75
C LEU A 723 -11.39 -0.40 21.06
N THR A 724 -10.85 -1.18 20.12
CA THR A 724 -9.92 -0.60 19.15
C THR A 724 -10.67 0.20 18.09
N ALA A 725 -10.01 1.16 17.45
CA ALA A 725 -10.55 1.92 16.34
C ALA A 725 -11.08 1.01 15.22
N HIS A 726 -10.35 -0.08 14.89
CA HIS A 726 -10.79 -1.09 13.91
C HIS A 726 -12.10 -1.77 14.32
N SER A 727 -12.20 -2.20 15.57
CA SER A 727 -13.40 -2.89 16.07
C SER A 727 -14.63 -1.96 16.20
N SER A 728 -14.42 -0.64 16.11
CA SER A 728 -15.50 0.34 16.14
C SER A 728 -16.20 0.55 14.79
N LYS A 729 -15.63 0.01 13.69
CA LYS A 729 -16.24 0.12 12.35
C LYS A 729 -17.64 -0.50 12.37
N GLY A 730 -18.59 0.17 11.72
CA GLY A 730 -20.00 -0.24 11.74
C GLY A 730 -20.79 0.15 13.01
N LEU A 731 -20.09 0.49 14.11
CA LEU A 731 -20.75 0.90 15.37
C LEU A 731 -20.91 2.42 15.44
N GLU A 732 -21.73 2.88 16.42
CA GLU A 732 -21.93 4.29 16.70
C GLU A 732 -22.24 4.51 18.19
N ALA A 733 -21.86 5.66 18.71
CA ALA A 733 -22.11 6.08 20.10
C ALA A 733 -22.52 7.55 20.15
N ASP A 734 -23.11 7.99 21.26
CA ASP A 734 -23.40 9.40 21.46
C ASP A 734 -22.07 10.16 21.67
N TYR A 735 -21.16 9.58 22.45
CA TYR A 735 -19.86 10.17 22.78
C TYR A 735 -18.72 9.18 22.57
N VAL A 736 -17.63 9.67 22.01
CA VAL A 736 -16.40 8.91 21.77
C VAL A 736 -15.22 9.59 22.44
N PHE A 737 -14.41 8.81 23.15
CA PHE A 737 -13.11 9.22 23.67
C PHE A 737 -12.04 8.44 22.94
N LEU A 738 -11.25 9.11 22.10
CA LEU A 738 -10.12 8.52 21.40
C LEU A 738 -8.86 8.79 22.20
N ILE A 739 -8.26 7.72 22.75
CA ILE A 739 -7.10 7.78 23.65
C ILE A 739 -5.78 7.53 22.93
N ASN A 740 -4.69 7.95 23.56
CA ASN A 740 -3.32 7.76 23.08
C ASN A 740 -3.07 8.30 21.66
N CYS A 741 -3.57 9.51 21.36
CA CYS A 741 -3.32 10.17 20.07
C CYS A 741 -1.98 10.91 20.10
N ASN A 742 -0.89 10.15 20.26
CA ASN A 742 0.46 10.65 20.46
C ASN A 742 1.35 10.35 19.25
N SER A 743 2.41 11.14 19.07
CA SER A 743 3.57 10.79 18.28
C SER A 743 4.55 10.06 19.21
N GLY A 744 4.71 8.75 19.00
CA GLY A 744 5.24 7.86 20.03
C GLY A 744 6.67 8.07 20.51
N TYR A 745 6.88 7.78 21.78
CA TYR A 745 8.13 7.32 22.35
C TYR A 745 8.53 5.91 21.87
N ASP A 746 7.55 5.14 21.57
CA ASP A 746 7.57 3.81 20.97
C ASP A 746 6.75 3.93 19.65
N ASP A 747 7.02 3.14 18.68
CA ASP A 747 6.34 3.13 17.38
C ASP A 747 4.79 2.97 17.47
N TYR A 748 4.24 3.07 18.69
CA TYR A 748 2.86 2.80 19.07
C TYR A 748 2.10 4.09 19.45
N GLY A 749 1.76 4.89 18.51
CA GLY A 749 0.89 6.03 18.70
C GLY A 749 -0.36 5.95 17.82
N PHE A 750 -1.05 7.06 17.62
CA PHE A 750 -2.06 7.18 16.61
C PHE A 750 -1.88 8.48 15.82
N PRO A 751 -1.28 8.43 14.62
CA PRO A 751 -1.01 7.25 13.77
C PRO A 751 0.07 6.33 14.32
N SER A 752 -0.11 5.04 14.06
CA SER A 752 0.92 4.05 14.31
C SER A 752 2.14 4.32 13.43
N GLN A 753 3.33 4.26 14.04
CA GLN A 753 4.60 4.32 13.34
C GLN A 753 5.12 2.91 12.99
N VAL A 754 4.43 1.86 13.47
CA VAL A 754 4.76 0.48 13.13
C VAL A 754 4.52 0.28 11.64
N ALA A 755 5.60 0.20 10.88
CA ALA A 755 5.53 -0.11 9.48
C ALA A 755 5.14 -1.58 9.28
N ASP A 756 4.41 -1.86 8.19
CA ASP A 756 4.27 -3.23 7.72
C ASP A 756 5.64 -3.86 7.48
N ASP A 757 5.75 -5.17 7.69
CA ASP A 757 6.98 -5.86 7.32
C ASP A 757 7.29 -5.64 5.83
N PRO A 758 8.54 -5.33 5.46
CA PRO A 758 8.89 -5.02 4.08
C PRO A 758 8.45 -6.06 3.04
N ILE A 759 8.34 -7.33 3.43
CA ILE A 759 7.87 -8.38 2.52
C ILE A 759 6.40 -8.21 2.13
N MET A 760 5.61 -7.56 2.96
CA MET A 760 4.18 -7.33 2.69
C MET A 760 3.97 -6.43 1.47
N GLU A 761 4.95 -5.61 1.10
CA GLU A 761 4.89 -4.76 -0.09
C GLU A 761 4.70 -5.55 -1.39
N TYR A 762 5.14 -6.80 -1.45
CA TYR A 762 5.01 -7.64 -2.65
C TYR A 762 3.61 -8.25 -2.84
N VAL A 763 2.80 -8.26 -1.81
CA VAL A 763 1.46 -8.85 -1.82
C VAL A 763 0.34 -7.87 -1.49
N LEU A 764 0.65 -6.70 -0.94
CA LEU A 764 -0.32 -5.63 -0.69
C LEU A 764 -0.50 -4.73 -1.93
N SER A 765 -1.64 -4.06 -2.01
CA SER A 765 -1.89 -3.05 -3.04
C SER A 765 -1.10 -1.77 -2.75
N HIS A 766 -0.47 -1.18 -3.80
CA HIS A 766 0.38 0.02 -3.70
C HIS A 766 -0.29 1.31 -4.18
N ILE A 767 -1.58 1.30 -4.47
CA ILE A 767 -2.27 2.44 -5.10
C ILE A 767 -2.36 3.65 -4.19
N ASP A 768 -2.36 3.44 -2.88
CA ASP A 768 -2.40 4.52 -1.89
C ASP A 768 -1.04 4.69 -1.21
N SER A 769 -0.16 5.46 -1.84
CA SER A 769 1.20 5.76 -1.35
C SER A 769 1.26 6.99 -0.43
N TYR A 770 0.12 7.62 -0.13
CA TYR A 770 0.08 8.77 0.76
C TYR A 770 0.49 8.39 2.18
N GLU A 771 1.26 9.26 2.82
CA GLU A 771 1.78 9.02 4.17
C GLU A 771 0.64 8.73 5.17
N HIS A 772 0.77 7.64 5.89
CA HIS A 772 -0.24 7.17 6.86
C HIS A 772 -1.67 7.05 6.29
N ALA A 773 -1.82 6.74 4.99
CA ALA A 773 -3.12 6.72 4.32
C ALA A 773 -4.17 5.86 5.05
N GLU A 774 -3.84 4.62 5.41
CA GLU A 774 -4.76 3.74 6.15
C GLU A 774 -5.00 4.22 7.58
N GLU A 775 -3.96 4.67 8.28
CA GLU A 775 -4.08 5.24 9.63
C GLU A 775 -4.95 6.50 9.62
N ARG A 776 -4.88 7.31 8.57
CA ARG A 776 -5.73 8.49 8.39
C ARG A 776 -7.21 8.10 8.24
N ARG A 777 -7.50 7.07 7.43
CA ARG A 777 -8.86 6.51 7.33
C ARG A 777 -9.33 5.91 8.66
N LEU A 778 -8.46 5.22 9.36
CA LEU A 778 -8.77 4.65 10.66
C LEU A 778 -9.09 5.72 11.71
N PHE A 779 -8.32 6.81 11.72
CA PHE A 779 -8.58 7.95 12.60
C PHE A 779 -9.91 8.62 12.24
N TYR A 780 -10.18 8.85 10.96
CA TYR A 780 -11.47 9.32 10.46
C TYR A 780 -12.63 8.43 10.91
N VAL A 781 -12.47 7.11 10.75
CA VAL A 781 -13.47 6.14 11.22
C VAL A 781 -13.71 6.31 12.72
N ALA A 782 -12.64 6.38 13.52
CA ALA A 782 -12.78 6.49 14.99
C ALA A 782 -13.53 7.75 15.43
N ILE A 783 -13.12 8.92 14.93
CA ILE A 783 -13.75 10.19 15.35
C ILE A 783 -15.19 10.34 14.84
N THR A 784 -15.53 9.75 13.69
CA THR A 784 -16.88 9.81 13.10
C THR A 784 -17.83 8.74 13.63
N ARG A 785 -17.46 8.00 14.70
CA ARG A 785 -18.42 7.12 15.42
C ARG A 785 -19.36 7.91 16.32
N ALA A 786 -19.01 9.14 16.69
CA ALA A 786 -19.77 9.98 17.58
C ALA A 786 -20.98 10.62 16.90
N LYS A 787 -22.12 10.67 17.61
CA LYS A 787 -23.30 11.44 17.23
C LYS A 787 -23.31 12.86 17.82
N ARG A 788 -22.75 13.05 19.02
CA ARG A 788 -22.80 14.32 19.76
C ARG A 788 -21.44 14.94 19.99
N ALA A 789 -20.45 14.13 20.43
CA ALA A 789 -19.10 14.65 20.59
C ALA A 789 -18.04 13.56 20.49
N SER A 790 -16.91 13.94 19.87
CA SER A 790 -15.67 13.16 19.84
C SER A 790 -14.58 13.92 20.60
N TYR A 791 -14.03 13.27 21.64
CA TYR A 791 -12.92 13.78 22.45
C TYR A 791 -11.65 13.07 22.04
N VAL A 792 -10.65 13.82 21.56
CA VAL A 792 -9.35 13.31 21.16
C VAL A 792 -8.35 13.64 22.26
N LEU A 793 -7.81 12.62 22.92
CA LEU A 793 -6.88 12.76 24.03
C LEU A 793 -5.44 12.50 23.56
N TYR A 794 -4.54 13.41 23.94
CA TYR A 794 -3.15 13.36 23.49
C TYR A 794 -2.19 13.80 24.60
N ASP A 795 -0.98 13.28 24.59
CA ASP A 795 0.09 13.78 25.45
C ASP A 795 0.51 15.18 25.00
N LYS A 796 0.51 16.14 25.93
CA LYS A 796 0.89 17.52 25.65
C LYS A 796 2.33 17.69 25.15
N GLN A 797 3.19 16.79 25.56
CA GLN A 797 4.59 16.80 25.19
C GLN A 797 4.80 16.19 23.80
N TYR A 798 3.94 15.23 23.43
CA TYR A 798 4.07 14.44 22.19
C TYR A 798 2.74 14.33 21.43
N PRO A 799 2.12 15.45 21.02
CA PRO A 799 0.88 15.39 20.25
C PRO A 799 1.12 14.70 18.90
N SER A 800 0.19 13.87 18.47
CA SER A 800 0.32 13.22 17.19
C SER A 800 0.20 14.18 16.01
N LEU A 801 0.75 13.78 14.85
CA LEU A 801 0.58 14.47 13.59
C LEU A 801 -0.90 14.79 13.32
N PHE A 802 -1.81 13.84 13.54
CA PHE A 802 -3.23 13.98 13.26
C PHE A 802 -3.92 15.00 14.19
N VAL A 803 -3.53 15.00 15.47
CA VAL A 803 -4.01 16.01 16.43
C VAL A 803 -3.59 17.40 15.99
N THR A 804 -2.36 17.55 15.57
CA THR A 804 -1.79 18.80 15.08
C THR A 804 -2.46 19.28 13.80
N GLU A 805 -2.63 18.38 12.84
CA GLU A 805 -3.28 18.69 11.56
C GLU A 805 -4.72 19.15 11.71
N MET A 806 -5.41 18.65 12.72
CA MET A 806 -6.78 19.02 13.03
C MET A 806 -6.87 20.25 13.98
N GLY A 807 -5.74 20.89 14.30
CA GLY A 807 -5.70 22.09 15.13
C GLY A 807 -5.97 21.85 16.62
N GLY A 808 -5.78 20.60 17.10
CA GLY A 808 -5.98 20.21 18.50
C GLY A 808 -4.80 20.60 19.41
N ALA A 809 -3.61 20.70 18.86
CA ALA A 809 -2.42 21.19 19.54
C ALA A 809 -1.78 22.29 18.70
N GLN A 810 -1.25 23.32 19.34
CA GLN A 810 -0.35 24.23 18.65
C GLN A 810 0.99 23.50 18.51
N THR A 811 1.52 23.46 17.30
CA THR A 811 2.90 23.03 17.08
C THR A 811 3.79 23.94 17.92
N SER A 812 4.52 23.38 18.88
CA SER A 812 5.81 23.98 19.20
C SER A 812 6.55 24.05 17.87
N SER A 813 7.08 25.21 17.51
CA SER A 813 7.60 25.60 16.20
C SER A 813 8.60 24.63 15.52
N VAL A 814 8.96 23.54 16.19
CA VAL A 814 9.93 22.53 15.77
C VAL A 814 9.34 21.44 14.86
N HIS A 815 8.01 21.25 14.82
CA HIS A 815 7.40 20.07 14.17
C HIS A 815 6.51 20.36 12.95
N SER A 816 6.47 21.58 12.42
CA SER A 816 5.60 21.92 11.32
C SER A 816 6.25 21.68 9.96
N LYS A 817 5.73 20.70 9.24
CA LYS A 817 5.63 20.68 7.77
C LYS A 817 6.91 20.87 6.94
N GLN A 818 8.06 20.42 7.37
CA GLN A 818 9.21 20.48 6.48
C GLN A 818 9.18 19.30 5.51
N VAL A 819 8.91 19.60 4.24
CA VAL A 819 9.19 18.65 3.16
C VAL A 819 10.67 18.33 3.22
N CYS A 820 11.01 17.05 3.15
CA CYS A 820 12.41 16.65 3.15
C CYS A 820 13.17 17.35 2.02
N PRO A 821 14.21 18.13 2.32
CA PRO A 821 14.94 18.88 1.31
C PRO A 821 15.70 17.99 0.32
N ARG A 822 15.86 16.71 0.66
CA ARG A 822 16.62 15.78 -0.16
C ARG A 822 15.77 15.06 -1.22
N CYS A 823 14.57 14.62 -0.88
CA CYS A 823 13.70 13.90 -1.81
C CYS A 823 12.51 14.72 -2.30
N GLY A 824 12.19 15.86 -1.68
CA GLY A 824 11.06 16.70 -2.07
C GLY A 824 9.66 16.10 -1.86
N THR A 825 9.57 14.83 -1.41
CA THR A 825 8.31 14.09 -1.31
C THR A 825 8.00 13.58 0.10
N GLY A 826 9.00 13.31 0.94
CA GLY A 826 8.83 12.94 2.33
C GLY A 826 8.84 14.15 3.26
N SER A 827 8.30 14.00 4.46
CA SER A 827 8.39 15.00 5.53
C SER A 827 9.50 14.63 6.50
N LEU A 828 10.10 15.63 7.17
CA LEU A 828 11.06 15.39 8.24
C LEU A 828 10.31 15.11 9.54
N MET A 829 10.55 13.94 10.13
CA MET A 829 10.00 13.54 11.43
C MET A 829 11.05 13.60 12.52
N TYR A 830 10.64 14.06 13.69
CA TYR A 830 11.42 14.02 14.92
C TYR A 830 11.80 12.59 15.29
N ALA A 831 13.08 12.34 15.55
CA ALA A 831 13.58 11.07 16.00
C ALA A 831 14.07 11.12 17.47
N LYS A 832 14.83 12.12 17.86
CA LYS A 832 15.30 12.31 19.24
C LYS A 832 15.91 13.69 19.46
N ASP A 833 15.98 14.10 20.70
CA ASP A 833 16.75 15.23 21.19
C ASP A 833 17.98 14.79 22.00
N GLY A 834 18.94 15.69 22.15
CA GLY A 834 20.09 15.48 23.00
C GLY A 834 20.95 16.71 23.16
N TYR A 835 21.97 16.59 24.00
CA TYR A 835 23.04 17.59 24.10
C TYR A 835 24.31 16.98 23.54
N ALA A 836 24.93 17.67 22.61
CA ALA A 836 26.24 17.30 22.14
C ALA A 836 27.29 17.52 23.25
N LYS A 837 28.46 16.88 23.12
CA LYS A 837 29.52 17.01 24.13
C LYS A 837 30.05 18.43 24.35
N ASN A 838 29.82 19.31 23.37
CA ASN A 838 30.10 20.74 23.44
C ASN A 838 28.99 21.55 24.13
N GLY A 839 27.94 20.93 24.65
CA GLY A 839 26.84 21.59 25.34
C GLY A 839 25.71 22.10 24.43
N HIS A 840 25.83 22.01 23.11
CA HIS A 840 24.77 22.43 22.20
C HIS A 840 23.63 21.41 22.18
N PHE A 841 22.40 21.94 22.25
CA PHE A 841 21.20 21.13 22.08
C PHE A 841 21.06 20.75 20.60
N TYR A 842 20.68 19.52 20.32
CA TYR A 842 20.38 19.06 18.97
C TYR A 842 19.11 18.22 18.91
N THR A 843 18.43 18.30 17.78
CA THR A 843 17.32 17.42 17.41
C THR A 843 17.70 16.60 16.18
N VAL A 844 17.39 15.33 16.19
CA VAL A 844 17.55 14.45 15.03
C VAL A 844 16.22 14.32 14.34
N LEU A 845 16.18 14.64 13.05
CA LEU A 845 15.03 14.47 12.18
C LEU A 845 15.27 13.30 11.21
N ARG A 846 14.20 12.57 10.88
CA ARG A 846 14.21 11.46 9.94
C ARG A 846 13.22 11.71 8.82
N CYS A 847 13.60 11.42 7.58
CA CYS A 847 12.69 11.52 6.46
C CYS A 847 11.67 10.38 6.47
N THR A 848 10.40 10.70 6.25
CA THR A 848 9.31 9.71 6.17
C THR A 848 9.32 8.91 4.88
N ASN A 849 9.91 9.43 3.81
CA ASN A 849 10.11 8.68 2.58
C ASN A 849 11.27 7.69 2.77
N LYS A 850 10.96 6.42 2.88
CA LYS A 850 11.94 5.34 3.08
C LYS A 850 12.93 5.18 1.93
N ALA A 851 12.59 5.64 0.73
CA ALA A 851 13.49 5.66 -0.42
C ALA A 851 14.47 6.86 -0.39
N CYS A 852 14.33 7.76 0.59
CA CYS A 852 15.21 8.88 0.76
C CYS A 852 16.48 8.44 1.49
N ASP A 853 17.64 8.88 0.98
CA ASP A 853 18.93 8.64 1.62
C ASP A 853 19.17 9.46 2.90
N LEU A 854 18.24 10.36 3.25
CA LEU A 854 18.25 11.14 4.48
C LEU A 854 17.58 10.35 5.60
N GLN A 855 18.34 9.42 6.19
CA GLN A 855 17.82 8.55 7.27
C GLN A 855 17.80 9.28 8.63
N ASN A 856 18.81 10.11 8.92
CA ASN A 856 18.88 10.90 10.15
C ASN A 856 19.57 12.22 9.85
N GLU A 857 18.87 13.32 10.09
CA GLU A 857 19.46 14.66 10.03
C GLU A 857 19.51 15.27 11.44
N THR A 858 20.69 15.71 11.83
CA THR A 858 20.87 16.33 13.14
C THR A 858 20.85 17.83 12.99
N ILE A 859 19.89 18.49 13.64
CA ILE A 859 19.78 19.95 13.70
C ILE A 859 20.30 20.40 15.03
N PHE A 860 21.27 21.29 15.00
CA PHE A 860 21.79 21.93 16.19
C PHE A 860 21.07 23.26 16.44
N PHE A 861 20.87 23.58 17.69
CA PHE A 861 20.29 24.85 18.11
C PHE A 861 21.38 25.77 18.68
N ASN A 862 21.22 27.07 18.44
CA ASN A 862 22.11 28.07 19.04
C ASN A 862 21.88 28.14 20.57
N ALA A 863 22.71 28.93 21.26
CA ALA A 863 22.64 29.13 22.70
C ALA A 863 21.31 29.77 23.17
N GLU A 864 20.56 30.40 22.24
CA GLU A 864 19.27 31.05 22.48
C GLU A 864 18.06 30.17 22.22
N LYS A 865 18.29 28.87 21.89
CA LYS A 865 17.26 27.84 21.58
C LYS A 865 16.40 28.14 20.37
N GLU A 866 16.87 28.90 19.41
CA GLU A 866 16.17 29.11 18.15
C GLU A 866 16.46 27.94 17.18
N PRO A 867 15.45 27.32 16.61
CA PRO A 867 15.64 26.19 15.69
C PRO A 867 16.17 26.67 14.34
N TYR A 868 17.07 25.91 13.77
CA TYR A 868 17.53 26.10 12.39
C TYR A 868 16.51 25.48 11.45
N GLU A 869 15.90 26.28 10.57
CA GLU A 869 15.03 25.75 9.51
C GLU A 869 15.85 25.12 8.40
N ILE A 870 15.58 23.84 8.12
CA ILE A 870 16.12 23.14 6.95
C ILE A 870 15.17 23.41 5.79
N VAL A 871 15.50 24.41 5.00
CA VAL A 871 14.80 24.72 3.75
C VAL A 871 15.81 24.65 2.60
N SER A 872 15.35 24.34 1.38
CA SER A 872 16.22 24.54 0.24
C SER A 872 16.61 26.02 0.19
N PHE A 873 17.82 26.30 -0.25
CA PHE A 873 18.31 27.67 -0.32
C PHE A 873 17.35 28.60 -1.09
N GLU A 874 16.77 28.12 -2.17
CA GLU A 874 15.76 28.82 -2.96
C GLU A 874 14.47 29.11 -2.17
N GLN A 875 13.97 28.12 -1.44
CA GLN A 875 12.78 28.29 -0.61
C GLN A 875 13.01 29.23 0.56
N PHE A 876 14.20 29.17 1.17
CA PHE A 876 14.59 30.09 2.22
C PHE A 876 14.59 31.54 1.73
N LEU A 877 15.20 31.80 0.57
CA LEU A 877 15.21 33.15 -0.01
C LEU A 877 13.82 33.67 -0.36
N LEU A 878 12.93 32.78 -0.86
CA LEU A 878 11.54 33.14 -1.15
C LEU A 878 10.73 33.45 0.12
N GLN A 879 10.93 32.69 1.18
CA GLN A 879 10.21 32.88 2.45
C GLN A 879 10.61 34.18 3.17
N ARG A 880 11.85 34.63 2.99
CA ARG A 880 12.39 35.83 3.67
C ARG A 880 12.26 37.11 2.84
N GLN A 881 11.54 37.10 1.71
CA GLN A 881 11.32 38.28 0.85
C GLN A 881 12.62 38.97 0.42
N VAL A 882 13.69 38.23 0.22
CA VAL A 882 14.99 38.72 -0.21
C VAL A 882 14.89 39.22 -1.64
N THR A 883 15.41 40.40 -1.94
CA THR A 883 15.40 41.00 -3.29
C THR A 883 16.24 40.15 -4.26
N GLU A 884 16.02 40.30 -5.56
CA GLU A 884 16.75 39.51 -6.57
C GLU A 884 18.24 39.86 -6.59
N GLU A 885 18.61 41.09 -6.27
CA GLU A 885 20.00 41.51 -6.14
C GLU A 885 20.67 40.90 -4.90
N GLU A 886 19.99 40.90 -3.77
CA GLU A 886 20.44 40.25 -2.53
C GLU A 886 20.55 38.73 -2.74
N ARG A 887 19.59 38.13 -3.50
CA ARG A 887 19.58 36.73 -3.86
C ARG A 887 20.79 36.31 -4.70
N ASN A 888 21.16 37.13 -5.67
CA ASN A 888 22.35 36.88 -6.49
C ASN A 888 23.65 36.99 -5.70
N HIS A 889 23.77 37.95 -4.79
CA HIS A 889 24.91 38.09 -3.88
C HIS A 889 25.02 36.88 -2.93
N ILE A 890 23.91 36.43 -2.38
CA ILE A 890 23.87 35.25 -1.50
C ILE A 890 24.21 33.97 -2.26
N ARG A 891 23.72 33.78 -3.50
CA ARG A 891 24.07 32.64 -4.36
C ARG A 891 25.55 32.56 -4.66
N VAL A 892 26.19 33.68 -4.94
CA VAL A 892 27.63 33.73 -5.19
C VAL A 892 28.41 33.37 -3.92
N ALA A 893 27.95 33.89 -2.76
CA ALA A 893 28.58 33.62 -1.48
C ALA A 893 28.37 32.19 -0.95
N THR A 894 27.41 31.45 -1.49
CA THR A 894 27.02 30.09 -1.01
C THR A 894 27.13 29.01 -2.07
N SER A 895 27.66 29.29 -3.27
CA SER A 895 27.91 28.27 -4.29
C SER A 895 28.94 27.26 -3.81
N PRO A 896 28.82 25.96 -4.18
CA PRO A 896 29.80 24.94 -3.82
C PRO A 896 31.23 25.29 -4.28
N ASP A 897 31.38 25.88 -5.44
CA ASP A 897 32.67 26.36 -5.99
C ASP A 897 33.24 27.51 -5.16
N PHE A 898 32.38 28.37 -4.65
CA PHE A 898 32.76 29.48 -3.78
C PHE A 898 33.22 28.95 -2.41
N VAL A 899 32.48 28.03 -1.79
CA VAL A 899 32.83 27.40 -0.51
C VAL A 899 34.12 26.60 -0.63
N ALA A 900 34.32 25.85 -1.71
CA ALA A 900 35.56 25.13 -1.99
C ALA A 900 36.74 26.08 -2.21
N SER A 901 36.55 27.21 -2.87
CA SER A 901 37.56 28.23 -3.10
C SER A 901 37.88 29.06 -1.85
N VAL A 902 36.88 29.30 -1.00
CA VAL A 902 37.00 30.10 0.23
C VAL A 902 37.76 29.35 1.35
N LEU A 903 37.79 28.06 1.37
CA LEU A 903 38.70 27.28 2.24
C LEU A 903 40.19 27.58 1.96
N HIS A 904 40.50 28.28 0.84
CA HIS A 904 41.85 28.64 0.40
C HIS A 904 42.05 30.10 0.00
N ILE A 905 41.01 30.97 0.09
CA ILE A 905 41.08 32.39 -0.32
C ILE A 905 40.90 33.30 0.88
N PRO A 906 41.68 34.42 0.98
CA PRO A 906 41.52 35.42 2.06
C PRO A 906 40.16 36.14 2.01
N CYS A 907 39.59 36.47 3.17
CA CYS A 907 38.32 37.16 3.35
C CYS A 907 38.16 38.45 2.50
N ALA A 908 39.25 39.05 2.07
CA ALA A 908 39.29 40.22 1.20
C ALA A 908 38.58 40.03 -0.17
N ALA A 909 38.47 38.80 -0.68
CA ALA A 909 37.77 38.56 -1.93
C ALA A 909 36.24 38.58 -1.80
N ILE A 910 35.69 38.36 -0.60
CA ILE A 910 34.27 38.40 -0.30
C ILE A 910 33.79 39.80 0.01
N SER A 911 34.66 40.59 0.69
CA SER A 911 34.42 42.00 0.94
C SER A 911 34.29 42.83 -0.36
N ALA A 912 34.91 42.38 -1.46
CA ALA A 912 34.77 43.02 -2.76
C ALA A 912 33.32 42.98 -3.32
N GLN A 913 32.44 42.11 -2.80
CA GLN A 913 31.03 42.06 -3.16
C GLN A 913 30.11 42.85 -2.18
N GLY A 914 30.69 43.56 -1.23
CA GLY A 914 29.98 44.43 -0.34
C GLY A 914 29.36 43.79 0.89
N PHE A 915 29.82 42.58 1.28
CA PHE A 915 29.52 41.94 2.55
C PHE A 915 30.70 42.07 3.53
N ASP A 916 30.43 42.40 4.76
CA ASP A 916 31.37 42.22 5.86
C ASP A 916 31.32 40.78 6.32
N VAL A 917 32.45 40.11 6.35
CA VAL A 917 32.55 38.68 6.65
C VAL A 917 33.38 38.44 7.89
N SER A 918 32.82 37.75 8.88
CA SER A 918 33.60 37.20 9.98
C SER A 918 33.42 35.67 10.03
N ILE A 919 34.46 34.96 10.45
CA ILE A 919 34.50 33.50 10.49
C ILE A 919 34.88 33.09 11.89
N ASP A 920 33.99 32.36 12.55
CA ASP A 920 34.29 31.71 13.84
C ASP A 920 34.60 30.22 13.66
N PRO A 921 35.85 29.79 13.83
CA PRO A 921 36.18 28.37 13.75
C PRO A 921 35.86 27.66 15.06
N HIS A 922 35.04 26.61 14.99
CA HIS A 922 34.78 25.68 16.11
C HIS A 922 35.50 24.38 15.88
N TYR A 923 36.18 23.83 16.92
CA TYR A 923 36.83 22.54 16.88
C TYR A 923 36.04 21.55 17.76
N ASP A 924 35.56 20.46 17.16
CA ASP A 924 35.14 19.30 17.95
C ASP A 924 36.38 18.45 18.29
N ARG A 925 36.54 18.10 19.56
CA ARG A 925 37.69 17.34 20.05
C ARG A 925 37.71 15.87 19.63
N TYR A 926 36.63 15.35 19.07
CA TYR A 926 36.43 13.93 18.76
C TYR A 926 36.30 13.62 17.27
N ASP A 927 35.87 14.58 16.46
CA ASP A 927 35.91 14.47 15.02
C ASP A 927 36.82 15.56 14.48
N LEU A 928 37.82 15.20 13.70
CA LEU A 928 38.75 16.16 13.07
C LEU A 928 38.09 17.06 12.02
N ALA A 929 36.77 17.11 11.99
CA ALA A 929 35.98 17.97 11.17
C ALA A 929 35.91 19.38 11.78
N LYS A 930 36.46 20.33 11.09
CA LYS A 930 36.37 21.75 11.45
C LYS A 930 34.99 22.27 11.11
N PHE A 931 34.32 22.85 12.10
CA PHE A 931 33.11 23.63 11.90
C PHE A 931 33.49 25.09 11.68
N TYR A 932 32.91 25.71 10.68
CA TYR A 932 33.04 27.15 10.45
C TYR A 932 31.67 27.79 10.51
N THR A 933 31.55 28.87 11.30
CA THR A 933 30.37 29.74 11.29
C THR A 933 30.76 30.99 10.55
N TRP A 934 30.04 31.30 9.49
CA TRP A 934 30.21 32.50 8.69
C TRP A 934 29.15 33.50 9.04
N HIS A 935 29.57 34.68 9.39
CA HIS A 935 28.69 35.82 9.56
C HIS A 935 28.89 36.75 8.37
N LEU A 936 27.87 36.95 7.58
CA LEU A 936 27.85 37.86 6.44
C LEU A 936 26.90 39.01 6.76
N GLN A 937 27.40 40.23 6.71
CA GLN A 937 26.60 41.44 6.97
C GLN A 937 26.70 42.41 5.80
N LYS A 938 25.57 42.95 5.33
CA LYS A 938 25.47 43.98 4.33
C LYS A 938 24.31 44.92 4.70
N GLY A 939 24.58 46.09 5.25
CA GLY A 939 23.54 46.95 5.79
C GLY A 939 22.78 46.27 6.92
N ASP A 940 21.44 46.34 6.83
CA ASP A 940 20.54 45.70 7.82
C ASP A 940 20.37 44.22 7.63
N LEU A 941 21.00 43.61 6.64
CA LEU A 941 20.92 42.17 6.35
C LEU A 941 22.10 41.45 6.99
N ALA A 942 21.84 40.61 7.98
CA ALA A 942 22.83 39.74 8.61
C ALA A 942 22.50 38.27 8.33
N ILE A 943 23.44 37.52 7.76
CA ILE A 943 23.29 36.10 7.41
C ILE A 943 24.34 35.33 8.19
N CYS A 944 23.90 34.31 8.91
CA CYS A 944 24.79 33.38 9.59
C CYS A 944 24.75 32.02 8.88
N ILE A 945 25.89 31.50 8.45
CA ILE A 945 26.01 30.24 7.72
C ILE A 945 26.96 29.31 8.51
N GLN A 946 26.49 28.12 8.85
CA GLN A 946 27.32 27.09 9.46
C GLN A 946 27.68 25.99 8.44
N HIS A 947 28.94 25.66 8.36
CA HIS A 947 29.47 24.63 7.47
C HIS A 947 30.06 23.46 8.29
N HIS A 948 29.60 22.26 8.00
CA HIS A 948 30.16 21.01 8.50
C HIS A 948 31.21 20.47 7.52
N GLY A 949 32.48 20.43 7.92
CA GLY A 949 33.56 19.93 7.07
C GLY A 949 33.31 18.48 6.60
N ASN A 950 33.47 18.24 5.32
CA ASN A 950 33.25 16.99 4.56
C ASN A 950 31.80 16.64 4.11
N ILE A 951 30.79 17.41 4.43
CA ILE A 951 29.47 17.24 3.88
C ILE A 951 29.13 18.52 3.11
N GLU A 952 28.81 18.41 1.83
CA GLU A 952 28.37 19.52 0.96
C GLU A 952 27.00 20.08 1.43
N ARG A 953 26.91 20.54 2.67
CA ARG A 953 25.67 21.06 3.24
C ARG A 953 25.91 22.38 3.92
N LEU A 954 25.27 23.39 3.41
CA LEU A 954 25.15 24.71 4.03
C LEU A 954 23.90 24.71 4.92
N LEU A 955 24.09 24.93 6.23
CA LEU A 955 23.01 25.22 7.19
C LEU A 955 22.92 26.73 7.35
N LEU A 956 21.85 27.33 6.89
CA LEU A 956 21.55 28.77 7.09
C LEU A 956 20.83 28.96 8.41
N THR A 957 21.43 29.71 9.32
CA THR A 957 20.97 29.80 10.69
C THR A 957 20.09 31.01 11.02
N THR A 958 20.34 32.18 10.47
CA THR A 958 19.53 33.37 10.77
C THR A 958 19.70 34.47 9.73
N ILE A 959 18.61 35.16 9.40
CA ILE A 959 18.64 36.48 8.79
C ILE A 959 17.99 37.41 9.78
N HIS A 960 18.77 38.37 10.34
CA HIS A 960 18.21 39.46 11.13
C HIS A 960 18.04 40.67 10.23
N ARG A 961 16.83 41.21 10.12
CA ARG A 961 16.60 42.58 9.74
C ARG A 961 16.43 43.38 11.04
N THR A 962 17.34 44.27 11.34
CA THR A 962 17.12 45.26 12.37
C THR A 962 16.00 46.18 11.88
N ILE A 963 14.91 46.27 12.66
CA ILE A 963 13.79 47.20 12.43
C ILE A 963 14.20 48.63 12.71
#